data_f371ac919fdd5d09780a3408ac353409
#
_entry.id   f371ac919fdd5d09780a3408ac353409
#
_cell.length_a   1.000
_cell.length_b   1.000
_cell.length_c   1.000
_cell.angle_alpha   90.00
_cell.angle_beta   90.00
_cell.angle_gamma   90.00
#
_symmetry.space_group_name_H-M   'P 1'
#
loop_
_entity.id
_entity.type
_entity.pdbx_description
1 polymer ?
#
loop_
_entity_poly.entity_id
_entity_poly.type
_entity_poly.pdbx_seq_one_letter_code
_entity_poly.pdbx_strand_id
1 'polypeptide(L)'
;MRIAVGNSRMDKKWKNKDMSWDDFKQKCSQTIRTTETVAEYRKMSKPAQDNAKDVGGFVGGALKQGKRKNGFVDGRSMLTLDLDHAVPEVWDAVTMLFDFKCLMYSTHKHTPEAPRVRLIIPLSREVSAEEYAPVSRMVAKDVGMEMVDDTCHEAARLMYWPSTSSDGVFLFESQDGPMLNPDDILARYKDWHDTSEWPMSSRQSEIVKRTIAKQADPLEKEGMVGAFCRAYSIQEAIDTFIPDIYRPSAMAGRYDYIPADSSAGVVIYNDKFAYSHHATDPACGQLMNAFDVVRIHKYGALDDKAKPDTAPSKMPSFKAMVDFAIKDEKVKLQLAKEREAQAADDFDDGNDVNWQTKLELDKNGGISESLTNFVTILRYDQRLYEIAYNEHSCGISIRDAELLPWDQLKPGWSDADLASLTAYLDRVYHIFSPSKLKNALLTITAERSFHPIKEYLEGLPAWDGKKRLETLLIDYLGAEDSSYVRAVTRKTLVAAVARVYEPGIKFDTVLVLSGPQGIGKSMFFAKLGGIWFSDSLTISDMRDKTGAEKLQGFWIMEIGEMNGIKKVEVETVKSFASRQDDKFRVAYGTVVESHPRQCVICGTSNSQHFLRDVTGNRRFWPVQVTGECSLHPWNMDKPLLEQIWAEALTLYNAGEELILKGNDAEMAAEKQQEALENDDREGLVREYLDKLLPADWAKLSLSEKRMYLAGDEFTTQNRAGVAQRDKVCNLEIWAECFGREPANIRKQDSYELNAIMAKLDGWKRYDGNKSGKLSFKDYGSQIAYVRTAIADDDEALPFC
;
A
#
# COMPACT_ATOMS: atom_id res chain seq x y z
N MET A 1 -14.58 -17.90 68.39
CA MET A 1 -13.74 -17.19 67.35
C MET A 1 -14.18 -17.65 65.97
N ARG A 2 -14.34 -16.74 65.07
CA ARG A 2 -14.65 -17.07 63.65
C ARG A 2 -13.34 -17.29 62.87
N ILE A 3 -13.24 -18.40 62.17
CA ILE A 3 -12.10 -18.72 61.29
C ILE A 3 -12.62 -19.22 59.95
N ALA A 4 -11.86 -19.04 58.89
CA ALA A 4 -12.15 -19.66 57.62
C ALA A 4 -11.19 -20.85 57.38
N VAL A 5 -11.74 -22.01 57.00
CA VAL A 5 -10.98 -23.26 56.84
C VAL A 5 -11.08 -23.74 55.37
N GLY A 6 -9.98 -24.26 54.87
CA GLY A 6 -9.85 -24.91 53.57
C GLY A 6 -9.11 -26.25 53.69
N ASN A 7 -9.44 -27.20 52.79
CA ASN A 7 -8.78 -28.50 52.76
C ASN A 7 -7.44 -28.47 52.02
N SER A 8 -7.25 -27.45 51.16
CA SER A 8 -6.00 -27.20 50.41
C SER A 8 -5.81 -25.70 50.17
N ARG A 9 -4.54 -25.28 50.01
CA ARG A 9 -4.21 -23.94 49.56
C ARG A 9 -4.86 -23.55 48.23
N MET A 10 -5.22 -24.54 47.40
CA MET A 10 -5.82 -24.36 46.09
C MET A 10 -7.35 -24.22 46.12
N ASP A 11 -7.97 -24.33 47.30
CA ASP A 11 -9.41 -24.23 47.41
C ASP A 11 -9.92 -22.86 46.98
N LYS A 12 -10.88 -22.87 46.07
CA LYS A 12 -11.53 -21.66 45.58
C LYS A 12 -12.63 -21.14 46.52
N LYS A 13 -13.12 -21.98 47.41
CA LYS A 13 -14.20 -21.67 48.35
C LYS A 13 -13.89 -22.20 49.76
N TRP A 14 -13.66 -21.27 50.65
CA TRP A 14 -13.36 -21.50 52.07
C TRP A 14 -14.63 -21.47 52.86
N LYS A 15 -14.65 -22.25 53.97
CA LYS A 15 -15.82 -22.34 54.86
C LYS A 15 -15.53 -21.58 56.14
N ASN A 16 -16.39 -20.61 56.48
CA ASN A 16 -16.34 -19.95 57.78
C ASN A 16 -16.88 -20.94 58.85
N LYS A 17 -16.20 -21.00 59.99
CA LYS A 17 -16.54 -21.83 61.17
C LYS A 17 -16.39 -21.04 62.45
N ASP A 18 -17.30 -21.25 63.36
CA ASP A 18 -17.07 -20.85 64.73
C ASP A 18 -16.36 -21.99 65.48
N MET A 19 -15.29 -21.64 66.19
CA MET A 19 -14.45 -22.58 66.95
C MET A 19 -14.09 -21.97 68.27
N SER A 20 -14.18 -22.76 69.39
CA SER A 20 -13.67 -22.34 70.69
C SER A 20 -12.14 -22.27 70.67
N TRP A 21 -11.53 -21.52 71.58
CA TRP A 21 -10.08 -21.49 71.68
C TRP A 21 -9.52 -22.86 72.04
N ASP A 22 -10.21 -23.63 72.93
CA ASP A 22 -9.77 -24.92 73.37
C ASP A 22 -9.82 -25.96 72.20
N ASP A 23 -10.87 -25.95 71.38
CA ASP A 23 -10.92 -26.79 70.21
C ASP A 23 -9.83 -26.46 69.23
N PHE A 24 -9.53 -25.17 69.02
CA PHE A 24 -8.49 -24.70 68.15
C PHE A 24 -7.11 -25.10 68.72
N LYS A 25 -6.84 -24.92 70.00
CA LYS A 25 -5.63 -25.34 70.72
C LYS A 25 -5.45 -26.85 70.63
N GLN A 26 -6.49 -27.64 70.88
CA GLN A 26 -6.45 -29.10 70.70
C GLN A 26 -6.13 -29.50 69.26
N LYS A 27 -6.65 -28.80 68.23
CA LYS A 27 -6.35 -29.08 66.86
C LYS A 27 -4.91 -28.73 66.47
N CYS A 28 -4.37 -27.68 66.99
CA CYS A 28 -2.99 -27.23 66.74
C CYS A 28 -1.92 -28.03 67.56
N SER A 29 -2.32 -28.70 68.65
CA SER A 29 -1.43 -29.55 69.44
C SER A 29 -1.14 -30.91 68.79
N GLN A 30 -1.80 -31.24 67.69
CA GLN A 30 -1.60 -32.49 66.93
C GLN A 30 -1.04 -32.13 65.54
N THR A 31 0.05 -32.81 65.15
CA THR A 31 0.65 -32.68 63.83
C THR A 31 0.27 -33.82 62.92
N ILE A 32 0.10 -33.53 61.62
CA ILE A 32 -0.05 -34.52 60.56
C ILE A 32 1.35 -34.89 60.08
N ARG A 33 1.74 -36.16 60.26
CA ARG A 33 3.04 -36.64 59.72
C ARG A 33 2.87 -37.01 58.25
N THR A 34 3.73 -36.46 57.46
CA THR A 34 3.82 -36.76 56.01
C THR A 34 4.79 -37.93 55.76
N THR A 35 4.89 -38.42 54.56
CA THR A 35 5.61 -39.67 54.24
C THR A 35 7.13 -39.43 54.01
N GLU A 36 7.51 -38.27 53.57
CA GLU A 36 8.92 -37.92 53.30
C GLU A 36 9.69 -37.59 54.57
N THR A 37 10.99 -37.82 54.56
CA THR A 37 11.94 -37.38 55.57
C THR A 37 12.28 -35.92 55.45
N VAL A 38 12.80 -35.27 56.46
CA VAL A 38 13.33 -33.89 56.43
C VAL A 38 14.42 -33.72 55.38
N ALA A 39 15.24 -34.72 55.19
CA ALA A 39 16.30 -34.68 54.17
C ALA A 39 15.72 -34.76 52.76
N GLU A 40 14.73 -35.55 52.51
CA GLU A 40 14.02 -35.65 51.22
C GLU A 40 13.24 -34.37 50.93
N TYR A 41 12.50 -33.87 51.94
CA TYR A 41 11.76 -32.61 51.78
C TYR A 41 12.67 -31.43 51.38
N ARG A 42 13.87 -31.31 51.97
CA ARG A 42 14.81 -30.27 51.64
C ARG A 42 15.34 -30.35 50.21
N LYS A 43 15.37 -31.53 49.57
CA LYS A 43 15.79 -31.77 48.20
C LYS A 43 14.66 -31.56 47.20
N MET A 44 13.40 -31.50 47.59
CA MET A 44 12.26 -31.32 46.71
C MET A 44 12.27 -29.95 46.06
N SER A 45 11.73 -29.90 44.83
CA SER A 45 11.43 -28.60 44.19
C SER A 45 10.39 -27.79 45.00
N LYS A 46 10.40 -26.50 44.92
CA LYS A 46 9.48 -25.61 45.66
C LYS A 46 8.00 -26.02 45.48
N PRO A 47 7.49 -26.33 44.28
CA PRO A 47 6.10 -26.81 44.12
C PRO A 47 5.83 -28.14 44.83
N ALA A 48 6.79 -29.05 44.86
CA ALA A 48 6.66 -30.34 45.54
C ALA A 48 6.63 -30.13 47.06
N GLN A 49 7.52 -29.27 47.62
CA GLN A 49 7.48 -28.88 49.05
C GLN A 49 6.16 -28.23 49.44
N ASP A 50 5.60 -27.34 48.55
CA ASP A 50 4.32 -26.68 48.82
C ASP A 50 3.15 -27.64 48.78
N ASN A 51 3.23 -28.71 48.00
CA ASN A 51 2.22 -29.78 47.99
C ASN A 51 2.35 -30.71 49.22
N ALA A 52 3.56 -31.10 49.62
CA ALA A 52 3.80 -31.99 50.75
C ALA A 52 3.27 -31.41 52.07
N LYS A 53 3.48 -30.11 52.32
CA LYS A 53 3.00 -29.44 53.55
C LYS A 53 1.51 -29.03 53.47
N ASP A 54 0.83 -29.19 52.32
CA ASP A 54 -0.58 -28.78 52.14
C ASP A 54 -1.55 -29.80 52.72
N VAL A 55 -1.65 -29.81 54.02
CA VAL A 55 -2.60 -30.61 54.81
C VAL A 55 -3.89 -29.85 55.13
N GLY A 56 -4.20 -28.83 54.31
CA GLY A 56 -5.23 -27.85 54.59
C GLY A 56 -4.75 -26.75 55.53
N GLY A 57 -5.63 -25.80 55.81
CA GLY A 57 -5.25 -24.66 56.63
C GLY A 57 -6.42 -23.76 57.00
N PHE A 58 -6.11 -22.65 57.60
CA PHE A 58 -7.10 -21.66 58.04
C PHE A 58 -6.65 -20.25 57.79
N VAL A 59 -7.62 -19.32 57.76
CA VAL A 59 -7.38 -17.87 57.91
C VAL A 59 -7.98 -17.54 59.29
N GLY A 60 -7.21 -16.79 60.12
CA GLY A 60 -7.60 -16.43 61.50
C GLY A 60 -8.75 -15.42 61.55
N GLY A 61 -9.74 -15.57 60.72
CA GLY A 61 -10.91 -14.70 60.59
C GLY A 61 -11.89 -15.22 59.56
N ALA A 62 -13.03 -14.53 59.38
CA ALA A 62 -14.08 -14.88 58.43
C ALA A 62 -13.84 -14.26 57.07
N LEU A 63 -14.25 -14.94 55.98
CA LEU A 63 -14.14 -14.52 54.61
C LEU A 63 -15.52 -14.27 53.97
N LYS A 64 -15.67 -13.13 53.29
CA LYS A 64 -16.86 -12.80 52.48
C LYS A 64 -16.94 -13.76 51.30
N GLN A 65 -18.11 -14.35 51.06
CA GLN A 65 -18.37 -15.30 49.95
C GLN A 65 -17.43 -16.54 49.93
N GLY A 66 -16.69 -16.77 51.02
CA GLY A 66 -15.66 -17.83 51.07
C GLY A 66 -14.46 -17.60 50.14
N LYS A 67 -14.19 -16.39 49.70
CA LYS A 67 -13.05 -16.04 48.84
C LYS A 67 -11.85 -15.61 49.69
N ARG A 68 -10.72 -16.30 49.53
CA ARG A 68 -9.46 -15.97 50.21
C ARG A 68 -8.65 -14.99 49.35
N LYS A 69 -9.03 -13.70 49.37
CA LYS A 69 -8.38 -12.57 48.71
C LYS A 69 -8.43 -11.34 49.61
N ASN A 70 -7.46 -10.42 49.44
CA ASN A 70 -7.54 -9.10 50.05
C ASN A 70 -8.83 -8.41 49.57
N GLY A 71 -9.47 -7.64 50.47
CA GLY A 71 -10.79 -7.05 50.23
C GLY A 71 -11.99 -8.00 50.50
N PHE A 72 -11.77 -9.32 50.66
CA PHE A 72 -12.81 -10.30 50.99
C PHE A 72 -12.73 -10.84 52.43
N VAL A 73 -11.91 -10.22 53.27
CA VAL A 73 -11.88 -10.53 54.71
C VAL A 73 -13.01 -9.76 55.38
N ASP A 74 -13.86 -10.51 56.11
CA ASP A 74 -14.98 -9.93 56.87
C ASP A 74 -14.50 -9.38 58.21
N GLY A 75 -13.66 -10.12 58.88
CA GLY A 75 -13.01 -9.74 60.13
C GLY A 75 -11.98 -10.78 60.55
N ARG A 76 -11.04 -10.35 61.43
CA ARG A 76 -10.00 -11.20 62.00
C ARG A 76 -10.27 -11.37 63.50
N SER A 77 -10.34 -12.66 63.96
CA SER A 77 -10.55 -13.00 65.37
C SER A 77 -9.25 -13.39 66.12
N MET A 78 -8.12 -13.48 65.38
CA MET A 78 -6.82 -13.79 65.91
C MET A 78 -5.69 -13.21 65.08
N LEU A 79 -4.55 -12.89 65.69
CA LEU A 79 -3.28 -12.66 65.06
C LEU A 79 -2.65 -13.99 64.72
N THR A 80 -1.98 -14.05 63.60
CA THR A 80 -1.26 -15.22 63.13
C THR A 80 0.08 -14.76 62.55
N LEU A 81 1.17 -14.99 63.31
CA LEU A 81 2.54 -14.62 62.99
C LEU A 81 3.35 -15.86 62.63
N ASP A 82 3.92 -15.87 61.40
CA ASP A 82 4.79 -16.92 60.89
C ASP A 82 6.26 -16.48 61.20
N LEU A 83 6.92 -17.11 62.15
CA LEU A 83 8.29 -16.76 62.54
C LEU A 83 9.27 -17.70 61.81
N ASP A 84 9.61 -17.30 60.57
CA ASP A 84 10.49 -18.09 59.69
C ASP A 84 11.99 -17.96 60.08
N HIS A 85 12.34 -17.01 60.93
CA HIS A 85 13.68 -16.75 61.44
C HIS A 85 13.76 -16.69 62.95
N ALA A 86 12.96 -17.53 63.63
CA ALA A 86 12.94 -17.59 65.06
C ALA A 86 14.27 -18.08 65.66
N VAL A 87 14.53 -17.63 66.88
CA VAL A 87 15.64 -18.12 67.71
C VAL A 87 15.14 -19.27 68.63
N PRO A 88 15.99 -20.19 69.13
CA PRO A 88 15.53 -21.30 69.97
C PRO A 88 14.74 -20.86 71.20
N GLU A 89 15.05 -19.72 71.78
CA GLU A 89 14.47 -19.16 73.02
C GLU A 89 13.22 -18.32 72.72
N VAL A 90 12.67 -18.35 71.54
CA VAL A 90 11.53 -17.50 71.13
C VAL A 90 10.32 -17.67 72.00
N TRP A 91 10.04 -18.90 72.47
CA TRP A 91 8.91 -19.13 73.36
C TRP A 91 9.09 -18.44 74.72
N ASP A 92 10.24 -18.57 75.32
CA ASP A 92 10.58 -17.94 76.62
C ASP A 92 10.49 -16.41 76.47
N ALA A 93 10.97 -15.86 75.34
CA ALA A 93 10.85 -14.42 75.05
C ALA A 93 9.40 -13.98 74.93
N VAL A 94 8.53 -14.73 74.23
CA VAL A 94 7.12 -14.42 74.09
C VAL A 94 6.40 -14.45 75.44
N THR A 95 6.62 -15.48 76.26
CA THR A 95 6.00 -15.63 77.60
C THR A 95 6.53 -14.65 78.64
N MET A 96 7.76 -14.16 78.45
CA MET A 96 8.32 -13.10 79.32
C MET A 96 7.73 -11.71 78.90
N LEU A 97 7.42 -11.49 77.66
CA LEU A 97 6.93 -10.19 77.15
C LEU A 97 5.44 -10.01 77.34
N PHE A 98 4.69 -11.11 77.27
CA PHE A 98 3.21 -11.07 77.24
C PHE A 98 2.55 -11.96 78.24
N ASP A 99 1.47 -11.49 78.85
CA ASP A 99 0.62 -12.20 79.79
C ASP A 99 -0.68 -12.72 79.14
N PHE A 100 -0.90 -12.43 77.85
CA PHE A 100 -2.11 -12.82 77.15
C PHE A 100 -2.05 -14.28 76.65
N LYS A 101 -3.23 -14.83 76.39
CA LYS A 101 -3.45 -16.15 75.82
C LYS A 101 -2.83 -16.26 74.45
N CYS A 102 -1.98 -17.28 74.24
CA CYS A 102 -1.41 -17.57 72.90
C CYS A 102 -1.03 -19.06 72.81
N LEU A 103 -0.73 -19.47 71.56
CA LEU A 103 -0.13 -20.78 71.34
C LEU A 103 0.93 -20.63 70.22
N MET A 104 1.91 -21.55 70.28
CA MET A 104 2.90 -21.65 69.27
C MET A 104 3.06 -23.09 68.75
N TYR A 105 3.14 -23.30 67.42
CA TYR A 105 3.44 -24.61 66.85
C TYR A 105 4.45 -24.54 65.71
N SER A 106 5.21 -25.60 65.54
CA SER A 106 6.26 -25.70 64.53
C SER A 106 5.65 -25.84 63.11
N THR A 107 6.32 -25.24 62.12
CA THR A 107 5.97 -25.42 60.71
C THR A 107 6.69 -26.64 60.13
N HIS A 108 6.32 -27.06 58.94
CA HIS A 108 6.89 -28.26 58.27
C HIS A 108 8.41 -28.20 58.06
N LYS A 109 9.01 -27.02 58.01
CA LYS A 109 10.45 -26.80 57.85
C LYS A 109 11.24 -26.65 59.16
N HIS A 110 10.57 -26.80 60.29
CA HIS A 110 11.18 -26.59 61.59
C HIS A 110 12.29 -27.60 61.90
N THR A 111 13.36 -27.15 62.52
CA THR A 111 14.39 -27.93 63.15
C THR A 111 14.78 -27.26 64.49
N PRO A 112 15.29 -28.00 65.49
CA PRO A 112 15.67 -27.38 66.76
C PRO A 112 16.72 -26.29 66.59
N GLU A 113 17.65 -26.45 65.62
CA GLU A 113 18.75 -25.50 65.39
C GLU A 113 18.32 -24.27 64.63
N ALA A 114 17.27 -24.38 63.85
CA ALA A 114 16.67 -23.28 63.07
C ALA A 114 15.15 -23.35 63.22
N PRO A 115 14.61 -22.86 64.34
CA PRO A 115 13.20 -22.92 64.60
C PRO A 115 12.36 -22.15 63.58
N ARG A 116 11.28 -22.77 63.11
CA ARG A 116 10.26 -22.13 62.31
C ARG A 116 8.91 -22.43 62.89
N VAL A 117 8.30 -21.40 63.48
CA VAL A 117 7.12 -21.57 64.32
C VAL A 117 6.03 -20.58 63.95
N ARG A 118 4.79 -20.89 64.31
CA ARG A 118 3.65 -19.98 64.20
C ARG A 118 3.13 -19.58 65.54
N LEU A 119 3.10 -18.32 65.80
CA LEU A 119 2.52 -17.74 67.00
C LEU A 119 1.08 -17.29 66.66
N ILE A 120 0.13 -17.80 67.45
CA ILE A 120 -1.30 -17.53 67.33
C ILE A 120 -1.80 -16.88 68.59
N ILE A 121 -2.46 -15.72 68.45
CA ILE A 121 -2.92 -14.92 69.57
C ILE A 121 -4.43 -14.57 69.34
N PRO A 122 -5.35 -15.04 70.18
CA PRO A 122 -6.76 -14.69 70.04
C PRO A 122 -7.00 -13.25 70.44
N LEU A 123 -7.87 -12.56 69.70
CA LEU A 123 -8.24 -11.18 69.96
C LEU A 123 -9.52 -11.10 70.81
N SER A 124 -9.64 -10.12 71.70
CA SER A 124 -10.80 -9.86 72.56
C SER A 124 -12.05 -9.43 71.76
N ARG A 125 -11.81 -8.78 70.60
CA ARG A 125 -12.80 -8.45 69.58
C ARG A 125 -12.27 -8.79 68.20
N GLU A 126 -13.19 -8.96 67.27
CA GLU A 126 -12.79 -9.00 65.87
C GLU A 126 -12.27 -7.63 65.40
N VAL A 127 -11.23 -7.65 64.59
CA VAL A 127 -10.69 -6.46 63.93
C VAL A 127 -10.98 -6.52 62.43
N SER A 128 -11.12 -5.36 61.79
CA SER A 128 -11.22 -5.22 60.38
C SER A 128 -9.93 -5.64 59.66
N ALA A 129 -9.97 -5.81 58.33
CA ALA A 129 -8.79 -6.09 57.55
C ALA A 129 -7.76 -4.92 57.62
N GLU A 130 -8.22 -3.69 57.79
CA GLU A 130 -7.38 -2.49 57.92
C GLU A 130 -6.74 -2.41 59.31
N GLU A 131 -7.45 -2.70 60.38
CA GLU A 131 -6.94 -2.74 61.76
C GLU A 131 -5.95 -3.90 61.95
N TYR A 132 -6.10 -5.02 61.21
CA TYR A 132 -5.25 -6.20 61.34
C TYR A 132 -3.77 -5.93 61.06
N ALA A 133 -3.47 -5.20 60.01
CA ALA A 133 -2.06 -4.94 59.63
C ALA A 133 -1.32 -4.13 60.69
N PRO A 134 -1.76 -2.97 61.20
CA PRO A 134 -1.08 -2.22 62.22
C PRO A 134 -0.99 -3.00 63.56
N VAL A 135 -2.08 -3.72 63.97
CA VAL A 135 -2.04 -4.56 65.20
C VAL A 135 -0.98 -5.65 65.06
N SER A 136 -1.00 -6.37 63.93
CA SER A 136 -0.05 -7.45 63.65
C SER A 136 1.40 -6.95 63.60
N ARG A 137 1.65 -5.78 63.03
CA ARG A 137 3.00 -5.19 62.93
C ARG A 137 3.53 -4.69 64.28
N MET A 138 2.69 -4.12 65.07
CA MET A 138 3.11 -3.64 66.39
C MET A 138 3.46 -4.82 67.30
N VAL A 139 2.68 -5.90 67.29
CA VAL A 139 3.00 -7.13 68.03
C VAL A 139 4.26 -7.81 67.50
N ALA A 140 4.41 -7.84 66.15
CA ALA A 140 5.63 -8.36 65.51
C ALA A 140 6.87 -7.54 65.87
N LYS A 141 6.75 -6.22 66.08
CA LYS A 141 7.83 -5.38 66.60
C LYS A 141 8.24 -5.80 68.00
N ASP A 142 7.28 -6.10 68.87
CA ASP A 142 7.57 -6.50 70.22
C ASP A 142 8.23 -7.90 70.29
N VAL A 143 7.75 -8.86 69.47
CA VAL A 143 8.31 -10.21 69.33
C VAL A 143 9.71 -10.19 68.70
N GLY A 144 9.95 -9.22 67.82
CA GLY A 144 11.14 -9.09 67.01
C GLY A 144 10.81 -9.12 65.54
N MET A 145 10.65 -7.96 64.93
CA MET A 145 10.22 -7.76 63.54
C MET A 145 11.03 -8.58 62.53
N GLU A 146 12.32 -8.76 62.77
CA GLU A 146 13.21 -9.51 61.89
C GLU A 146 13.00 -11.05 61.95
N MET A 147 12.31 -11.57 62.96
CA MET A 147 11.93 -12.99 63.03
C MET A 147 10.67 -13.33 62.23
N VAL A 148 9.80 -12.34 61.96
CA VAL A 148 8.45 -12.51 61.41
C VAL A 148 8.46 -12.45 59.88
N ASP A 149 7.73 -13.35 59.20
CA ASP A 149 7.50 -13.26 57.77
C ASP A 149 6.61 -12.04 57.45
N ASP A 150 7.09 -11.13 56.65
CA ASP A 150 6.40 -9.89 56.29
C ASP A 150 5.03 -10.10 55.63
N THR A 151 4.78 -11.28 55.07
CA THR A 151 3.47 -11.63 54.50
C THR A 151 2.41 -11.98 55.49
N CYS A 152 2.73 -12.20 56.81
CA CYS A 152 1.71 -12.49 57.81
C CYS A 152 0.86 -11.28 58.18
N HIS A 153 1.24 -10.08 57.83
CA HIS A 153 0.47 -8.86 58.02
C HIS A 153 -0.69 -8.70 57.04
N GLU A 154 -0.76 -9.57 56.02
CA GLU A 154 -1.89 -9.63 55.11
C GLU A 154 -3.12 -10.30 55.77
N ALA A 155 -4.28 -9.60 55.80
CA ALA A 155 -5.47 -10.11 56.47
C ALA A 155 -6.00 -11.43 55.86
N ALA A 156 -5.76 -11.72 54.58
CA ALA A 156 -6.18 -12.96 53.89
C ALA A 156 -5.14 -14.09 53.97
N ARG A 157 -4.08 -13.91 54.78
CA ARG A 157 -2.97 -14.88 54.85
C ARG A 157 -3.43 -16.26 55.32
N LEU A 158 -3.02 -17.30 54.55
CA LEU A 158 -3.22 -18.71 54.89
C LEU A 158 -2.22 -19.18 55.93
N MET A 159 -2.67 -19.82 56.99
CA MET A 159 -1.85 -20.62 57.89
C MET A 159 -2.20 -22.10 57.69
N TYR A 160 -1.16 -22.92 57.39
CA TYR A 160 -1.37 -24.37 57.31
C TYR A 160 -1.60 -24.97 58.71
N TRP A 161 -2.44 -25.98 58.80
CA TRP A 161 -2.47 -26.79 59.96
C TRP A 161 -1.13 -27.45 60.26
N PRO A 162 -0.81 -27.83 61.49
CA PRO A 162 0.49 -28.43 61.80
C PRO A 162 0.74 -29.69 60.96
N SER A 163 1.87 -29.71 60.30
CA SER A 163 2.39 -30.88 59.56
C SER A 163 3.88 -31.00 59.75
N THR A 164 4.36 -32.22 59.74
CA THR A 164 5.76 -32.55 60.07
C THR A 164 6.23 -33.73 59.22
N SER A 165 7.44 -33.70 58.64
CA SER A 165 8.03 -34.83 57.96
C SER A 165 8.07 -36.08 58.86
N SER A 166 8.22 -37.27 58.29
CA SER A 166 8.14 -38.56 59.04
C SER A 166 9.12 -38.67 60.24
N ASP A 167 10.29 -38.10 60.04
CA ASP A 167 11.38 -38.04 61.08
C ASP A 167 11.55 -36.66 61.70
N GLY A 168 10.71 -35.69 61.36
CA GLY A 168 10.81 -34.34 61.87
C GLY A 168 10.35 -34.14 63.26
N VAL A 169 10.84 -33.06 63.91
CA VAL A 169 10.44 -32.68 65.29
C VAL A 169 9.22 -31.78 65.25
N PHE A 170 8.22 -32.09 66.07
CA PHE A 170 7.04 -31.21 66.23
C PHE A 170 7.10 -30.52 67.61
N LEU A 171 6.98 -29.18 67.60
CA LEU A 171 6.93 -28.34 68.75
C LEU A 171 5.51 -27.76 68.88
N PHE A 172 4.96 -27.84 70.14
CA PHE A 172 3.73 -27.17 70.48
C PHE A 172 3.84 -26.61 71.90
N GLU A 173 3.59 -25.32 72.02
CA GLU A 173 3.59 -24.60 73.29
C GLU A 173 2.32 -23.77 73.41
N SER A 174 1.86 -23.52 74.69
CA SER A 174 0.68 -22.67 74.89
C SER A 174 0.73 -21.98 76.24
N GLN A 175 0.28 -20.75 76.24
CA GLN A 175 0.08 -19.95 77.47
C GLN A 175 -1.40 -19.58 77.63
N ASP A 176 -1.92 -19.68 78.86
CA ASP A 176 -3.22 -19.18 79.19
C ASP A 176 -3.16 -17.76 79.74
N GLY A 177 -4.20 -16.99 79.62
CA GLY A 177 -4.25 -15.59 80.06
C GLY A 177 -5.48 -14.86 79.41
N PRO A 178 -5.58 -13.54 79.52
CA PRO A 178 -6.63 -12.80 78.82
C PRO A 178 -6.43 -12.87 77.31
N MET A 179 -7.48 -12.61 76.51
CA MET A 179 -7.33 -12.37 75.07
C MET A 179 -6.66 -10.99 74.82
N LEU A 180 -5.89 -10.90 73.80
CA LEU A 180 -5.22 -9.62 73.44
C LEU A 180 -6.30 -8.59 73.01
N ASN A 181 -6.26 -7.45 73.72
CA ASN A 181 -7.11 -6.33 73.28
C ASN A 181 -6.47 -5.54 72.19
N PRO A 182 -7.05 -5.54 70.93
CA PRO A 182 -6.45 -4.84 69.80
C PRO A 182 -6.46 -3.32 69.97
N ASP A 183 -7.37 -2.74 70.75
CA ASP A 183 -7.48 -1.31 70.95
C ASP A 183 -6.25 -0.78 71.77
N ASP A 184 -5.75 -1.56 72.73
CA ASP A 184 -4.53 -1.20 73.43
C ASP A 184 -3.29 -1.18 72.54
N ILE A 185 -3.27 -2.02 71.48
CA ILE A 185 -2.20 -2.04 70.53
C ILE A 185 -2.32 -0.86 69.52
N LEU A 186 -3.54 -0.57 69.05
CA LEU A 186 -3.79 0.55 68.18
C LEU A 186 -3.51 1.89 68.87
N ALA A 187 -3.81 2.04 70.13
CA ALA A 187 -3.51 3.23 70.93
C ALA A 187 -2.03 3.54 71.06
N ARG A 188 -1.12 2.62 70.73
CA ARG A 188 0.36 2.85 70.74
C ARG A 188 0.85 3.64 69.56
N TYR A 189 0.02 3.76 68.52
CA TYR A 189 0.31 4.65 67.36
C TYR A 189 -0.20 6.05 67.64
N LYS A 190 0.49 7.04 67.08
CA LYS A 190 -0.03 8.41 67.01
C LYS A 190 -1.28 8.48 66.15
N ASP A 191 -1.20 7.88 64.98
CA ASP A 191 -2.30 7.62 64.08
C ASP A 191 -2.08 6.27 63.38
N TRP A 192 -2.81 5.23 63.74
CA TRP A 192 -2.67 3.91 63.13
C TRP A 192 -3.21 3.85 61.68
N HIS A 193 -3.97 4.85 61.23
CA HIS A 193 -4.40 4.95 59.85
C HIS A 193 -3.24 5.39 58.93
N ASP A 194 -2.24 6.11 59.47
CA ASP A 194 -1.06 6.50 58.69
C ASP A 194 -0.09 5.31 58.56
N THR A 195 -0.08 4.72 57.37
CA THR A 195 0.76 3.56 57.09
C THR A 195 2.27 3.85 57.20
N SER A 196 2.68 5.12 57.21
CA SER A 196 4.07 5.50 57.37
C SER A 196 4.60 5.30 58.79
N GLU A 197 3.69 5.22 59.77
CA GLU A 197 4.04 4.94 61.18
C GLU A 197 4.17 3.44 61.47
N TRP A 198 3.76 2.56 60.54
CA TRP A 198 3.76 1.13 60.82
C TRP A 198 5.19 0.57 60.88
N PRO A 199 5.48 -0.26 61.90
CA PRO A 199 6.75 -0.96 61.99
C PRO A 199 6.98 -1.86 60.74
N MET A 200 8.17 -1.81 60.18
CA MET A 200 8.57 -2.62 59.04
C MET A 200 9.91 -3.30 59.30
N SER A 201 10.10 -4.51 58.78
CA SER A 201 11.38 -5.19 58.79
C SER A 201 12.37 -4.54 57.84
N SER A 202 13.68 -4.66 58.15
CA SER A 202 14.72 -4.24 57.20
C SER A 202 14.62 -4.97 55.87
N ARG A 203 14.19 -6.23 55.89
CA ARG A 203 13.94 -7.06 54.68
C ARG A 203 12.86 -6.51 53.78
N GLN A 204 11.77 -6.02 54.36
CA GLN A 204 10.64 -5.50 53.53
C GLN A 204 11.09 -4.32 52.69
N SER A 205 11.84 -3.39 53.24
CA SER A 205 12.39 -2.28 52.48
C SER A 205 13.42 -2.72 51.43
N GLU A 206 14.24 -3.75 51.76
CA GLU A 206 15.17 -4.33 50.78
C GLU A 206 14.46 -5.18 49.71
N ILE A 207 13.40 -5.93 50.05
CA ILE A 207 12.64 -6.73 49.09
C ILE A 207 12.01 -5.83 48.07
N VAL A 208 11.40 -4.72 48.46
CA VAL A 208 10.84 -3.75 47.49
C VAL A 208 11.96 -3.21 46.59
N LYS A 209 13.11 -2.77 47.19
CA LYS A 209 14.27 -2.29 46.43
C LYS A 209 14.84 -3.37 45.48
N ARG A 210 15.00 -4.61 45.94
CA ARG A 210 15.48 -5.74 45.15
C ARG A 210 14.45 -6.17 44.07
N THR A 211 13.19 -6.04 44.36
CA THR A 211 12.09 -6.35 43.38
C THR A 211 12.09 -5.28 42.27
N ILE A 212 12.24 -4.01 42.63
CA ILE A 212 12.43 -2.91 41.65
C ILE A 212 13.68 -3.17 40.81
N ALA A 213 14.81 -3.53 41.46
CA ALA A 213 16.08 -3.80 40.76
C ALA A 213 16.06 -5.05 39.88
N LYS A 214 15.19 -6.03 40.19
CA LYS A 214 14.99 -7.26 39.38
C LYS A 214 13.94 -7.11 38.29
N GLN A 215 13.00 -6.22 38.42
CA GLN A 215 12.07 -5.92 37.36
C GLN A 215 12.78 -5.08 36.30
N ALA A 216 12.67 -5.50 35.04
CA ALA A 216 13.08 -4.66 33.92
C ALA A 216 12.36 -3.31 34.00
N ASP A 217 13.06 -2.24 33.67
CA ASP A 217 12.48 -0.89 33.61
C ASP A 217 11.21 -0.93 32.73
N PRO A 218 10.05 -0.52 33.25
CA PRO A 218 8.82 -0.54 32.44
C PRO A 218 8.89 0.34 31.19
N LEU A 219 9.79 1.34 31.17
CA LEU A 219 10.00 2.21 30.02
C LEU A 219 10.84 1.54 28.92
N GLU A 220 11.67 0.55 29.28
CA GLU A 220 12.50 -0.23 28.34
C GLU A 220 11.78 -1.48 27.82
N LYS A 221 10.58 -1.79 28.35
CA LYS A 221 9.82 -2.95 27.88
C LYS A 221 9.31 -2.73 26.47
N GLU A 222 9.48 -3.76 25.66
CA GLU A 222 8.88 -3.81 24.31
C GLU A 222 7.37 -4.06 24.38
N GLY A 223 6.69 -3.79 23.27
CA GLY A 223 5.27 -4.05 23.09
C GLY A 223 4.36 -3.12 23.89
N MET A 224 3.11 -3.54 24.06
CA MET A 224 2.03 -2.69 24.57
C MET A 224 2.24 -2.21 26.02
N VAL A 225 2.85 -3.04 26.87
CA VAL A 225 3.13 -2.67 28.28
C VAL A 225 4.12 -1.50 28.34
N GLY A 226 5.20 -1.58 27.56
CA GLY A 226 6.19 -0.50 27.50
C GLY A 226 5.64 0.77 26.87
N ALA A 227 4.92 0.64 25.76
CA ALA A 227 4.31 1.78 25.11
C ALA A 227 3.31 2.53 26.01
N PHE A 228 2.52 1.79 26.78
CA PHE A 228 1.61 2.40 27.75
C PHE A 228 2.37 3.12 28.86
N CYS A 229 3.44 2.50 29.39
CA CYS A 229 4.25 3.11 30.46
C CYS A 229 5.06 4.32 29.99
N ARG A 230 5.44 4.39 28.71
CA ARG A 230 6.08 5.57 28.11
C ARG A 230 5.08 6.67 27.78
N ALA A 231 3.83 6.28 27.44
CA ALA A 231 2.74 7.23 27.18
C ALA A 231 2.19 7.86 28.46
N TYR A 232 2.16 7.11 29.56
CA TYR A 232 1.61 7.55 30.85
C TYR A 232 2.56 7.22 31.99
N SER A 233 2.91 8.24 32.78
CA SER A 233 3.49 8.02 34.09
C SER A 233 2.48 7.33 35.03
N ILE A 234 2.92 6.83 36.18
CA ILE A 234 2.00 6.22 37.14
C ILE A 234 0.96 7.22 37.61
N GLN A 235 1.37 8.45 37.89
CA GLN A 235 0.46 9.50 38.37
C GLN A 235 -0.57 9.82 37.28
N GLU A 236 -0.12 10.08 36.04
CA GLU A 236 -1.03 10.33 34.91
C GLU A 236 -2.00 9.16 34.67
N ALA A 237 -1.54 7.92 34.82
CA ALA A 237 -2.38 6.74 34.64
C ALA A 237 -3.46 6.63 35.71
N ILE A 238 -3.13 6.94 36.97
CA ILE A 238 -4.08 6.98 38.08
C ILE A 238 -5.11 8.08 37.86
N ASP A 239 -4.64 9.29 37.59
CA ASP A 239 -5.50 10.47 37.46
C ASP A 239 -6.43 10.38 36.25
N THR A 240 -5.96 9.77 35.17
CA THR A 240 -6.73 9.65 33.90
C THR A 240 -7.72 8.50 33.92
N PHE A 241 -7.32 7.33 34.44
CA PHE A 241 -8.10 6.11 34.21
C PHE A 241 -8.78 5.55 35.45
N ILE A 242 -8.30 5.91 36.66
CA ILE A 242 -8.81 5.39 37.95
C ILE A 242 -8.86 6.47 39.04
N PRO A 243 -9.33 7.72 38.76
CA PRO A 243 -9.34 8.81 39.72
C PRO A 243 -10.27 8.56 40.93
N ASP A 244 -11.25 7.68 40.77
CA ASP A 244 -12.18 7.30 41.86
C ASP A 244 -11.64 6.17 42.77
N ILE A 245 -10.44 5.66 42.47
CA ILE A 245 -9.82 4.56 43.21
C ILE A 245 -8.71 5.08 44.12
N TYR A 246 -7.89 5.98 43.62
CA TYR A 246 -6.79 6.58 44.35
C TYR A 246 -6.88 8.09 44.34
N ARG A 247 -6.48 8.72 45.42
CA ARG A 247 -6.32 10.17 45.54
C ARG A 247 -4.92 10.48 46.11
N PRO A 248 -4.32 11.62 45.75
CA PRO A 248 -3.10 12.08 46.36
C PRO A 248 -3.23 12.17 47.89
N SER A 249 -2.26 11.60 48.65
CA SER A 249 -2.23 11.71 50.07
C SER A 249 -1.62 13.07 50.51
N ALA A 250 -1.80 13.44 51.79
CA ALA A 250 -1.12 14.58 52.38
C ALA A 250 0.41 14.46 52.32
N MET A 251 0.93 13.24 52.21
CA MET A 251 2.37 12.95 52.12
C MET A 251 2.82 12.86 50.65
N ALA A 252 3.79 13.68 50.24
CA ALA A 252 4.30 13.71 48.87
C ALA A 252 4.80 12.33 48.40
N GLY A 253 4.47 11.94 47.16
CA GLY A 253 4.84 10.63 46.56
C GLY A 253 4.01 9.45 47.08
N ARG A 254 2.90 9.72 47.76
CA ARG A 254 1.96 8.70 48.21
C ARG A 254 0.52 9.00 47.80
N TYR A 255 -0.27 7.92 47.68
CA TYR A 255 -1.70 7.98 47.40
C TYR A 255 -2.48 7.22 48.46
N ASP A 256 -3.71 7.65 48.71
CA ASP A 256 -4.69 6.96 49.51
C ASP A 256 -5.58 6.08 48.59
N TYR A 257 -5.85 4.85 49.01
CA TYR A 257 -6.86 4.02 48.39
C TYR A 257 -8.23 4.44 48.95
N ILE A 258 -9.05 5.09 48.11
CA ILE A 258 -10.28 5.77 48.54
C ILE A 258 -11.23 4.87 49.38
N PRO A 259 -11.40 3.56 49.04
CA PRO A 259 -12.25 2.68 49.84
C PRO A 259 -11.65 2.21 51.20
N ALA A 260 -10.38 2.54 51.49
CA ALA A 260 -9.73 2.16 52.76
C ALA A 260 -9.89 3.24 53.81
N ASP A 261 -9.86 2.85 55.10
CA ASP A 261 -9.83 3.76 56.23
C ASP A 261 -8.40 4.29 56.49
N SER A 262 -7.39 3.59 56.04
CA SER A 262 -5.98 3.95 56.21
C SER A 262 -5.55 4.94 55.11
N SER A 263 -4.53 5.76 55.41
CA SER A 263 -3.97 6.79 54.53
C SER A 263 -2.52 6.52 54.17
N ALA A 264 -2.00 7.20 53.13
CA ALA A 264 -0.62 7.17 52.67
C ALA A 264 -0.05 5.77 52.32
N GLY A 265 -0.95 4.82 52.07
CA GLY A 265 -0.56 3.39 51.92
C GLY A 265 -0.09 3.01 50.52
N VAL A 266 -0.29 3.84 49.47
CA VAL A 266 0.28 3.59 48.15
C VAL A 266 1.50 4.44 47.95
N VAL A 267 2.66 3.81 47.75
CA VAL A 267 3.96 4.47 47.60
C VAL A 267 4.37 4.47 46.16
N ILE A 268 4.71 5.61 45.58
CA ILE A 268 5.24 5.76 44.23
C ILE A 268 6.76 5.77 44.26
N TYR A 269 7.37 4.94 43.43
CA TYR A 269 8.82 4.83 43.27
C TYR A 269 9.23 5.31 41.88
N ASN A 270 10.00 6.43 41.85
CA ASN A 270 10.59 7.03 40.64
C ASN A 270 9.56 7.31 39.52
N ASP A 271 8.29 7.49 39.89
CA ASP A 271 7.15 7.62 38.93
C ASP A 271 7.01 6.47 37.91
N LYS A 272 7.67 5.34 38.21
CA LYS A 272 7.65 4.15 37.36
C LYS A 272 6.89 2.98 37.97
N PHE A 273 6.87 2.93 39.33
CA PHE A 273 6.24 1.85 40.06
C PHE A 273 5.39 2.38 41.21
N ALA A 274 4.30 1.67 41.50
CA ALA A 274 3.49 1.86 42.67
C ALA A 274 3.47 0.57 43.50
N TYR A 275 3.42 0.69 44.84
CA TYR A 275 3.22 -0.41 45.74
C TYR A 275 2.17 -0.07 46.77
N SER A 276 1.15 -0.91 46.93
CA SER A 276 0.05 -0.67 47.89
C SER A 276 0.24 -1.49 49.18
N HIS A 277 0.14 -0.81 50.34
CA HIS A 277 0.08 -1.37 51.66
C HIS A 277 -1.34 -1.45 52.21
N HIS A 278 -2.37 -0.91 51.51
CA HIS A 278 -3.74 -0.97 51.94
C HIS A 278 -4.30 -2.38 51.88
N ALA A 279 -4.74 -2.90 53.04
CA ALA A 279 -5.18 -4.29 53.21
C ALA A 279 -6.40 -4.65 52.35
N THR A 280 -7.24 -3.67 52.05
CA THR A 280 -8.49 -3.83 51.25
C THR A 280 -8.26 -3.60 49.76
N ASP A 281 -7.12 -3.03 49.38
CA ASP A 281 -6.76 -2.82 47.98
C ASP A 281 -6.52 -4.15 47.24
N PRO A 282 -7.18 -4.41 46.10
CA PRO A 282 -6.88 -5.58 45.27
C PRO A 282 -5.41 -5.70 44.88
N ALA A 283 -4.68 -4.61 44.86
CA ALA A 283 -3.26 -4.51 44.54
C ALA A 283 -2.32 -4.58 45.75
N CYS A 284 -2.85 -4.84 46.95
CA CYS A 284 -2.07 -4.94 48.18
C CYS A 284 -0.90 -5.92 48.02
N GLY A 285 0.32 -5.48 48.43
CA GLY A 285 1.50 -6.30 48.37
C GLY A 285 2.11 -6.52 46.97
N GLN A 286 1.63 -5.84 45.95
CA GLN A 286 2.10 -5.96 44.57
C GLN A 286 2.86 -4.70 44.13
N LEU A 287 3.97 -4.89 43.44
CA LEU A 287 4.67 -3.84 42.73
C LEU A 287 4.11 -3.71 41.31
N MET A 288 3.59 -2.55 40.98
CA MET A 288 2.85 -2.27 39.76
C MET A 288 3.53 -1.18 38.95
N ASN A 289 3.54 -1.31 37.63
CA ASN A 289 3.80 -0.20 36.73
C ASN A 289 2.49 0.49 36.31
N ALA A 290 2.54 1.52 35.47
CA ALA A 290 1.34 2.26 35.02
C ALA A 290 0.28 1.36 34.34
N PHE A 291 0.72 0.38 33.53
CA PHE A 291 -0.17 -0.57 32.89
C PHE A 291 -0.85 -1.50 33.91
N ASP A 292 -0.07 -2.01 34.90
CA ASP A 292 -0.60 -2.95 35.90
C ASP A 292 -1.56 -2.29 36.88
N VAL A 293 -1.33 -1.05 37.28
CA VAL A 293 -2.22 -0.35 38.23
C VAL A 293 -3.62 -0.15 37.62
N VAL A 294 -3.69 0.23 36.33
CA VAL A 294 -4.98 0.34 35.62
C VAL A 294 -5.57 -1.04 35.39
N ARG A 295 -4.79 -2.03 34.98
CA ARG A 295 -5.23 -3.39 34.73
C ARG A 295 -5.92 -4.03 35.92
N ILE A 296 -5.28 -3.96 37.10
CA ILE A 296 -5.77 -4.59 38.31
C ILE A 296 -7.11 -3.99 38.75
N HIS A 297 -7.22 -2.67 38.75
CA HIS A 297 -8.43 -2.00 39.22
C HIS A 297 -9.58 -2.00 38.23
N LYS A 298 -9.29 -1.90 36.95
CA LYS A 298 -10.34 -1.83 35.92
C LYS A 298 -10.79 -3.20 35.44
N TYR A 299 -9.90 -4.18 35.42
CA TYR A 299 -10.14 -5.49 34.80
C TYR A 299 -9.84 -6.68 35.71
N GLY A 300 -9.29 -6.47 36.91
CA GLY A 300 -8.85 -7.56 37.81
C GLY A 300 -9.95 -8.56 38.19
N ALA A 301 -11.21 -8.14 38.22
CA ALA A 301 -12.35 -9.02 38.48
C ALA A 301 -12.52 -10.12 37.40
N LEU A 302 -12.01 -9.93 36.19
CA LEU A 302 -12.03 -10.93 35.13
C LEU A 302 -11.15 -12.15 35.46
N ASP A 303 -10.18 -12.00 36.36
CA ASP A 303 -9.22 -13.04 36.72
C ASP A 303 -9.76 -14.00 37.77
N ASP A 304 -10.94 -13.77 38.35
CA ASP A 304 -11.55 -14.62 39.39
C ASP A 304 -11.74 -16.08 38.96
N LYS A 305 -11.84 -16.33 37.67
CA LYS A 305 -12.00 -17.67 37.07
C LYS A 305 -10.67 -18.29 36.62
N ALA A 306 -9.58 -17.53 36.66
CA ALA A 306 -8.28 -18.02 36.24
C ALA A 306 -7.70 -19.04 37.21
N LYS A 307 -6.78 -19.89 36.75
CA LYS A 307 -6.05 -20.82 37.65
C LYS A 307 -5.03 -20.01 38.45
N PRO A 308 -4.78 -20.37 39.71
CA PRO A 308 -3.87 -19.63 40.57
C PRO A 308 -2.46 -19.43 40.05
N ASP A 309 -1.94 -20.36 39.27
CA ASP A 309 -0.58 -20.32 38.69
C ASP A 309 -0.55 -19.78 37.23
N THR A 310 -1.61 -19.12 36.79
CA THR A 310 -1.66 -18.53 35.44
C THR A 310 -0.68 -17.34 35.36
N ALA A 311 0.22 -17.37 34.38
CA ALA A 311 1.15 -16.27 34.14
C ALA A 311 0.39 -14.95 33.89
N PRO A 312 0.88 -13.81 34.41
CA PRO A 312 0.21 -12.51 34.27
C PRO A 312 -0.19 -12.15 32.83
N SER A 313 0.67 -12.42 31.85
CA SER A 313 0.41 -12.17 30.43
C SER A 313 -0.73 -13.03 29.82
N LYS A 314 -1.10 -14.12 30.49
CA LYS A 314 -2.20 -15.01 30.07
C LYS A 314 -3.50 -14.75 30.80
N MET A 315 -3.51 -13.83 31.74
CA MET A 315 -4.70 -13.46 32.51
C MET A 315 -5.76 -12.77 31.63
N PRO A 316 -7.04 -13.00 31.87
CA PRO A 316 -8.11 -12.26 31.16
C PRO A 316 -8.00 -10.75 31.32
N SER A 317 -7.64 -10.27 32.52
CA SER A 317 -7.41 -8.84 32.77
C SER A 317 -6.31 -8.25 31.90
N PHE A 318 -5.23 -9.02 31.66
CA PHE A 318 -4.13 -8.58 30.83
C PHE A 318 -4.59 -8.36 29.37
N LYS A 319 -5.36 -9.30 28.81
CA LYS A 319 -5.91 -9.19 27.46
C LYS A 319 -6.85 -7.99 27.34
N ALA A 320 -7.74 -7.80 28.32
CA ALA A 320 -8.65 -6.66 28.35
C ALA A 320 -7.89 -5.32 28.43
N MET A 321 -6.82 -5.26 29.19
CA MET A 321 -5.99 -4.06 29.31
C MET A 321 -5.20 -3.77 28.02
N VAL A 322 -4.71 -4.81 27.31
CA VAL A 322 -4.09 -4.66 25.99
C VAL A 322 -5.12 -4.13 24.99
N ASP A 323 -6.31 -4.71 24.93
CA ASP A 323 -7.39 -4.26 24.05
C ASP A 323 -7.86 -2.81 24.36
N PHE A 324 -7.70 -2.37 25.59
CA PHE A 324 -7.93 -0.99 26.01
C PHE A 324 -6.80 -0.07 25.53
N ALA A 325 -5.54 -0.43 25.79
CA ALA A 325 -4.37 0.36 25.46
C ALA A 325 -4.20 0.56 23.94
N ILE A 326 -4.53 -0.46 23.12
CA ILE A 326 -4.52 -0.37 21.66
C ILE A 326 -5.44 0.72 21.11
N LYS A 327 -6.51 1.04 21.82
CA LYS A 327 -7.50 2.06 21.39
C LYS A 327 -7.15 3.46 21.87
N ASP A 328 -6.23 3.57 22.80
CA ASP A 328 -5.84 4.84 23.39
C ASP A 328 -4.97 5.67 22.41
N GLU A 329 -5.38 6.93 22.20
CA GLU A 329 -4.75 7.82 21.23
C GLU A 329 -3.30 8.19 21.61
N LYS A 330 -3.04 8.41 22.92
CA LYS A 330 -1.71 8.76 23.42
C LYS A 330 -0.72 7.60 23.29
N VAL A 331 -1.21 6.37 23.51
CA VAL A 331 -0.42 5.14 23.31
C VAL A 331 -0.13 4.91 21.83
N LYS A 332 -1.12 5.10 20.95
CA LYS A 332 -0.93 5.00 19.50
C LYS A 332 0.09 6.02 19.00
N LEU A 333 0.00 7.26 19.47
CA LEU A 333 0.95 8.31 19.10
C LEU A 333 2.37 7.98 19.60
N GLN A 334 2.49 7.43 20.80
CA GLN A 334 3.77 6.99 21.33
C GLN A 334 4.41 5.89 20.48
N LEU A 335 3.63 4.88 20.10
CA LEU A 335 4.08 3.81 19.19
C LEU A 335 4.46 4.36 17.81
N ALA A 336 3.72 5.35 17.30
CA ALA A 336 4.03 6.01 16.04
C ALA A 336 5.39 6.73 16.10
N LYS A 337 5.64 7.50 17.16
CA LYS A 337 6.93 8.19 17.39
C LYS A 337 8.10 7.22 17.51
N GLU A 338 7.90 6.09 18.17
CA GLU A 338 8.95 5.06 18.35
C GLU A 338 9.31 4.41 17.00
N ARG A 339 8.32 4.11 16.16
CA ARG A 339 8.55 3.59 14.80
C ARG A 339 9.30 4.60 13.93
N GLU A 340 8.88 5.86 13.96
CA GLU A 340 9.57 6.91 13.20
C GLU A 340 11.00 7.12 13.68
N ALA A 341 11.25 7.09 14.99
CA ALA A 341 12.59 7.17 15.55
C ALA A 341 13.48 5.99 15.13
N GLN A 342 12.93 4.79 15.02
CA GLN A 342 13.66 3.62 14.51
C GLN A 342 13.95 3.72 13.01
N ALA A 343 13.06 4.38 12.25
CA ALA A 343 13.26 4.64 10.83
C ALA A 343 14.14 5.86 10.55
N ALA A 344 14.30 6.78 11.50
CA ALA A 344 15.06 8.03 11.34
C ALA A 344 16.56 7.85 11.10
N ASP A 345 17.15 6.72 11.48
CA ASP A 345 18.53 6.38 11.13
C ASP A 345 18.74 6.25 9.61
N ASP A 346 17.64 6.06 8.85
CA ASP A 346 17.67 5.88 7.41
C ASP A 346 17.01 7.05 6.64
N PHE A 347 16.22 7.93 7.30
CA PHE A 347 15.45 9.02 6.67
C PHE A 347 15.43 10.25 7.56
N ASP A 348 16.00 11.35 7.08
CA ASP A 348 16.30 12.58 7.86
C ASP A 348 15.12 13.59 7.97
N ASP A 349 13.88 13.20 7.69
CA ASP A 349 12.75 14.12 7.65
C ASP A 349 11.75 13.90 8.78
N GLY A 350 11.55 14.95 9.58
CA GLY A 350 10.53 15.02 10.63
C GLY A 350 9.10 15.04 10.08
N ASN A 351 8.58 13.89 9.69
CA ASN A 351 7.19 13.75 9.25
C ASN A 351 6.19 13.92 10.41
N ASP A 352 5.06 14.56 10.15
CA ASP A 352 3.93 14.57 11.07
C ASP A 352 3.38 13.14 11.23
N VAL A 353 3.62 12.56 12.41
CA VAL A 353 3.20 11.18 12.73
C VAL A 353 1.76 11.06 13.25
N ASN A 354 1.04 12.18 13.41
CA ASN A 354 -0.30 12.15 14.00
C ASN A 354 -1.28 11.28 13.21
N TRP A 355 -1.15 11.19 11.88
CA TRP A 355 -1.98 10.33 11.05
C TRP A 355 -1.83 8.84 11.37
N GLN A 356 -0.69 8.42 11.94
CA GLN A 356 -0.46 7.02 12.30
C GLN A 356 -1.39 6.53 13.42
N THR A 357 -2.02 7.44 14.18
CA THR A 357 -3.04 7.07 15.16
C THR A 357 -4.29 6.44 14.52
N LYS A 358 -4.49 6.67 13.20
CA LYS A 358 -5.56 6.06 12.40
C LYS A 358 -5.30 4.60 12.05
N LEU A 359 -4.06 4.11 12.23
CA LEU A 359 -3.69 2.74 11.89
C LEU A 359 -4.31 1.75 12.87
N GLU A 360 -4.80 0.65 12.33
CA GLU A 360 -5.27 -0.50 13.10
C GLU A 360 -4.06 -1.28 13.63
N LEU A 361 -3.99 -1.47 14.94
CA LEU A 361 -2.92 -2.20 15.59
C LEU A 361 -3.36 -3.66 15.87
N ASP A 362 -2.41 -4.57 15.85
CA ASP A 362 -2.60 -5.93 16.30
C ASP A 362 -2.52 -6.03 17.84
N LYS A 363 -2.71 -7.24 18.39
CA LYS A 363 -2.68 -7.48 19.85
C LYS A 363 -1.33 -7.24 20.51
N ASN A 364 -0.27 -7.14 19.73
CA ASN A 364 1.09 -6.90 20.22
C ASN A 364 1.50 -5.43 20.10
N GLY A 365 0.64 -4.58 19.53
CA GLY A 365 0.92 -3.18 19.25
C GLY A 365 1.61 -2.94 17.91
N GLY A 366 1.81 -3.99 17.12
CA GLY A 366 2.25 -3.90 15.73
C GLY A 366 1.14 -3.40 14.81
N ILE A 367 1.50 -2.88 13.64
CA ILE A 367 0.52 -2.48 12.63
C ILE A 367 -0.11 -3.73 12.03
N SER A 368 -1.44 -3.79 12.02
CA SER A 368 -2.17 -4.89 11.39
C SER A 368 -1.98 -4.87 9.86
N GLU A 369 -1.73 -6.01 9.25
CA GLU A 369 -1.68 -6.16 7.79
C GLU A 369 -3.08 -6.08 7.15
N SER A 370 -3.84 -5.02 7.41
CA SER A 370 -5.14 -4.80 6.80
C SER A 370 -5.03 -3.96 5.53
N LEU A 371 -5.96 -4.14 4.56
CA LEU A 371 -6.03 -3.29 3.38
C LEU A 371 -6.20 -1.81 3.78
N THR A 372 -6.97 -1.54 4.83
CA THR A 372 -7.18 -0.20 5.38
C THR A 372 -5.86 0.45 5.77
N ASN A 373 -4.96 -0.28 6.42
CA ASN A 373 -3.65 0.23 6.81
C ASN A 373 -2.75 0.51 5.61
N PHE A 374 -2.69 -0.37 4.61
CA PHE A 374 -1.95 -0.09 3.38
C PHE A 374 -2.45 1.19 2.69
N VAL A 375 -3.78 1.35 2.58
CA VAL A 375 -4.41 2.55 2.02
C VAL A 375 -4.07 3.79 2.87
N THR A 376 -4.15 3.69 4.19
CA THR A 376 -3.87 4.80 5.10
C THR A 376 -2.41 5.25 5.03
N ILE A 377 -1.46 4.31 5.01
CA ILE A 377 -0.03 4.61 4.87
C ILE A 377 0.24 5.30 3.53
N LEU A 378 -0.19 4.69 2.42
CA LEU A 378 -0.01 5.28 1.09
C LEU A 378 -0.66 6.67 0.96
N ARG A 379 -1.74 6.93 1.71
CA ARG A 379 -2.45 8.22 1.65
C ARG A 379 -1.75 9.31 2.44
N TYR A 380 -1.18 9.02 3.58
CA TYR A 380 -0.72 10.02 4.53
C TYR A 380 0.80 10.08 4.72
N ASP A 381 1.55 9.05 4.34
CA ASP A 381 3.01 9.13 4.32
C ASP A 381 3.46 10.05 3.18
N GLN A 382 4.01 11.20 3.54
CA GLN A 382 4.41 12.24 2.58
C GLN A 382 5.47 11.75 1.59
N ARG A 383 6.34 10.82 2.00
CA ARG A 383 7.36 10.20 1.15
C ARG A 383 6.79 9.35 0.01
N LEU A 384 5.52 8.96 0.11
CA LEU A 384 4.81 8.14 -0.89
C LEU A 384 3.76 8.95 -1.66
N TYR A 385 3.68 10.27 -1.42
CA TYR A 385 2.64 11.10 -1.99
C TYR A 385 2.76 11.24 -3.52
N GLU A 386 3.97 11.20 -4.05
CA GLU A 386 4.25 11.37 -5.47
C GLU A 386 3.93 10.14 -6.33
N ILE A 387 3.52 9.02 -5.72
CA ILE A 387 3.03 7.84 -6.43
C ILE A 387 1.57 8.09 -6.84
N ALA A 388 1.33 8.26 -8.15
CA ALA A 388 0.06 8.69 -8.70
C ALA A 388 -0.31 7.91 -9.98
N TYR A 389 -1.54 8.04 -10.46
CA TYR A 389 -1.96 7.47 -11.74
C TYR A 389 -1.77 8.50 -12.86
N ASN A 390 -0.99 8.14 -13.86
CA ASN A 390 -0.80 8.95 -15.06
C ASN A 390 -1.88 8.57 -16.09
N GLU A 391 -2.83 9.48 -16.33
CA GLU A 391 -3.95 9.29 -17.24
C GLU A 391 -3.52 9.15 -18.71
N HIS A 392 -2.37 9.74 -19.09
CA HIS A 392 -1.86 9.67 -20.44
C HIS A 392 -1.18 8.34 -20.76
N SER A 393 -0.39 7.80 -19.84
CA SER A 393 0.23 6.47 -19.99
C SER A 393 -0.66 5.33 -19.49
N CYS A 394 -1.82 5.63 -18.91
CA CYS A 394 -2.75 4.66 -18.32
C CYS A 394 -2.08 3.74 -17.29
N GLY A 395 -1.21 4.28 -16.44
CA GLY A 395 -0.44 3.49 -15.48
C GLY A 395 -0.01 4.27 -14.24
N ILE A 396 0.53 3.54 -13.26
CA ILE A 396 1.16 4.16 -12.11
C ILE A 396 2.42 4.90 -12.58
N SER A 397 2.67 6.06 -12.02
CA SER A 397 3.86 6.87 -12.28
C SER A 397 4.29 7.60 -11.01
N ILE A 398 5.51 8.09 -11.02
CA ILE A 398 6.08 8.91 -9.96
C ILE A 398 6.20 10.32 -10.52
N ARG A 399 5.64 11.31 -9.82
CA ARG A 399 5.64 12.71 -10.24
C ARG A 399 6.96 13.38 -9.92
N ASP A 400 7.47 13.19 -8.71
CA ASP A 400 8.77 13.67 -8.26
C ASP A 400 9.53 12.54 -7.56
N ALA A 401 10.65 12.16 -8.14
CA ALA A 401 11.49 11.08 -7.61
C ALA A 401 12.36 11.52 -6.43
N GLU A 402 12.61 12.83 -6.25
CA GLU A 402 13.46 13.34 -5.16
C GLU A 402 12.82 13.16 -3.78
N LEU A 403 11.50 13.03 -3.74
CA LEU A 403 10.73 12.82 -2.50
C LEU A 403 10.59 11.35 -2.09
N LEU A 404 10.98 10.41 -2.94
CA LEU A 404 10.86 8.98 -2.64
C LEU A 404 11.89 8.52 -1.61
N PRO A 405 11.54 7.54 -0.74
CA PRO A 405 12.47 6.95 0.21
C PRO A 405 13.43 5.93 -0.42
N TRP A 406 13.60 5.94 -1.72
CA TRP A 406 14.56 5.11 -2.48
C TRP A 406 14.98 5.80 -3.78
N ASP A 407 16.16 5.45 -4.27
CA ASP A 407 16.65 5.94 -5.56
C ASP A 407 15.93 5.26 -6.73
N GLN A 408 15.39 6.04 -7.65
CA GLN A 408 14.72 5.54 -8.84
C GLN A 408 15.74 5.18 -9.93
N LEU A 409 15.68 3.98 -10.48
CA LEU A 409 16.61 3.52 -11.52
C LEU A 409 16.33 4.16 -12.89
N LYS A 410 15.08 4.50 -13.18
CA LYS A 410 14.64 5.11 -14.44
C LYS A 410 13.31 5.83 -14.24
N PRO A 411 13.02 6.88 -15.02
CA PRO A 411 11.72 7.57 -14.94
C PRO A 411 10.52 6.64 -15.17
N GLY A 412 9.40 6.95 -14.54
CA GLY A 412 8.17 6.18 -14.60
C GLY A 412 8.03 5.22 -13.41
N TRP A 413 7.21 4.19 -13.55
CA TRP A 413 7.02 3.13 -12.55
C TRP A 413 7.55 1.80 -13.08
N SER A 414 8.35 1.12 -12.28
CA SER A 414 8.98 -0.15 -12.64
C SER A 414 8.75 -1.23 -11.56
N ASP A 415 9.08 -2.48 -11.87
CA ASP A 415 9.08 -3.56 -10.89
C ASP A 415 10.07 -3.31 -9.74
N ALA A 416 11.16 -2.58 -10.01
CA ALA A 416 12.12 -2.18 -8.98
C ALA A 416 11.48 -1.20 -7.98
N ASP A 417 10.66 -0.26 -8.45
CA ASP A 417 9.96 0.68 -7.57
C ASP A 417 8.93 -0.04 -6.70
N LEU A 418 8.21 -1.03 -7.25
CA LEU A 418 7.29 -1.87 -6.48
C LEU A 418 8.03 -2.68 -5.41
N ALA A 419 9.19 -3.24 -5.74
CA ALA A 419 10.02 -3.96 -4.79
C ALA A 419 10.56 -3.03 -3.69
N SER A 420 11.03 -1.83 -4.04
CA SER A 420 11.51 -0.82 -3.10
C SER A 420 10.40 -0.33 -2.17
N LEU A 421 9.21 -0.07 -2.70
CA LEU A 421 8.03 0.26 -1.88
C LEU A 421 7.68 -0.87 -0.90
N THR A 422 7.73 -2.11 -1.37
CA THR A 422 7.46 -3.27 -0.51
C THR A 422 8.49 -3.38 0.62
N ALA A 423 9.78 -3.22 0.31
CA ALA A 423 10.86 -3.22 1.29
C ALA A 423 10.76 -2.04 2.27
N TYR A 424 10.37 -0.87 1.78
CA TYR A 424 10.11 0.30 2.62
C TYR A 424 8.98 0.04 3.63
N LEU A 425 7.85 -0.50 3.19
CA LEU A 425 6.71 -0.81 4.05
C LEU A 425 7.04 -1.90 5.09
N ASP A 426 7.81 -2.91 4.71
CA ASP A 426 8.28 -3.94 5.63
C ASP A 426 9.24 -3.37 6.68
N ARG A 427 10.19 -2.55 6.28
CA ARG A 427 11.19 -1.95 7.18
C ARG A 427 10.58 -0.93 8.15
N VAL A 428 9.75 0.00 7.65
CA VAL A 428 9.24 1.13 8.44
C VAL A 428 7.99 0.77 9.23
N TYR A 429 7.10 0.01 8.62
CA TYR A 429 5.78 -0.30 9.19
C TYR A 429 5.63 -1.76 9.60
N HIS A 430 6.61 -2.61 9.31
CA HIS A 430 6.59 -4.06 9.58
C HIS A 430 5.36 -4.76 9.01
N ILE A 431 4.94 -4.36 7.79
CA ILE A 431 3.82 -4.97 7.08
C ILE A 431 4.27 -5.48 5.71
N PHE A 432 3.86 -6.71 5.39
CA PHE A 432 4.20 -7.37 4.13
C PHE A 432 3.01 -8.16 3.57
N SER A 433 2.31 -7.60 2.58
CA SER A 433 1.24 -8.30 1.87
C SER A 433 1.10 -7.80 0.42
N PRO A 434 1.77 -8.44 -0.54
CA PRO A 434 1.79 -7.99 -1.94
C PRO A 434 0.41 -7.82 -2.57
N SER A 435 -0.53 -8.70 -2.24
CA SER A 435 -1.90 -8.62 -2.78
C SER A 435 -2.69 -7.42 -2.26
N LYS A 436 -2.56 -7.11 -0.96
CA LYS A 436 -3.20 -5.94 -0.36
C LYS A 436 -2.53 -4.66 -0.81
N LEU A 437 -1.19 -4.65 -0.92
CA LEU A 437 -0.43 -3.52 -1.44
C LEU A 437 -0.87 -3.17 -2.88
N LYS A 438 -1.03 -4.17 -3.75
CA LYS A 438 -1.53 -3.95 -5.11
C LYS A 438 -2.90 -3.27 -5.12
N ASN A 439 -3.84 -3.74 -4.30
CA ASN A 439 -5.17 -3.14 -4.22
C ASN A 439 -5.14 -1.73 -3.63
N ALA A 440 -4.31 -1.50 -2.61
CA ALA A 440 -4.13 -0.19 -2.00
C ALA A 440 -3.51 0.81 -3.00
N LEU A 441 -2.50 0.40 -3.77
CA LEU A 441 -1.91 1.21 -4.83
C LEU A 441 -2.96 1.62 -5.87
N LEU A 442 -3.75 0.67 -6.38
CA LEU A 442 -4.82 0.98 -7.33
C LEU A 442 -5.83 1.99 -6.76
N THR A 443 -6.16 1.88 -5.48
CA THR A 443 -7.08 2.81 -4.82
C THR A 443 -6.48 4.21 -4.71
N ILE A 444 -5.29 4.32 -4.19
CA ILE A 444 -4.65 5.62 -3.89
C ILE A 444 -4.19 6.33 -5.15
N THR A 445 -3.63 5.60 -6.12
CA THR A 445 -3.17 6.22 -7.37
C THR A 445 -4.36 6.76 -8.17
N ALA A 446 -5.52 6.09 -8.14
CA ALA A 446 -6.74 6.61 -8.76
C ALA A 446 -7.24 7.91 -8.08
N GLU A 447 -7.06 8.06 -6.76
CA GLU A 447 -7.38 9.31 -6.03
C GLU A 447 -6.42 10.46 -6.40
N ARG A 448 -5.21 10.14 -6.89
CA ARG A 448 -4.13 11.06 -7.23
C ARG A 448 -3.83 11.05 -8.71
N SER A 449 -4.86 10.89 -9.55
CA SER A 449 -4.65 10.91 -10.99
C SER A 449 -4.18 12.28 -11.47
N PHE A 450 -3.31 12.27 -12.48
CA PHE A 450 -2.80 13.46 -13.12
C PHE A 450 -2.59 13.23 -14.62
N HIS A 451 -2.63 14.30 -15.40
CA HIS A 451 -2.37 14.25 -16.83
C HIS A 451 -1.17 15.15 -17.19
N PRO A 452 0.02 14.58 -17.43
CA PRO A 452 1.24 15.36 -17.55
C PRO A 452 1.22 16.39 -18.68
N ILE A 453 0.55 16.08 -19.82
CA ILE A 453 0.44 17.01 -20.93
C ILE A 453 -0.57 18.14 -20.62
N LYS A 454 -1.66 17.87 -19.92
CA LYS A 454 -2.56 18.94 -19.47
C LYS A 454 -1.85 19.89 -18.52
N GLU A 455 -1.14 19.34 -17.51
CA GLU A 455 -0.34 20.15 -16.57
C GLU A 455 0.72 20.98 -17.32
N TYR A 456 1.37 20.39 -18.33
CA TYR A 456 2.32 21.12 -19.19
C TYR A 456 1.64 22.27 -19.96
N LEU A 457 0.52 21.99 -20.62
CA LEU A 457 -0.22 22.99 -21.42
C LEU A 457 -0.81 24.10 -20.54
N GLU A 458 -1.29 23.78 -19.35
CA GLU A 458 -1.81 24.74 -18.38
C GLU A 458 -0.71 25.58 -17.71
N GLY A 459 0.49 25.04 -17.63
CA GLY A 459 1.70 25.73 -17.12
C GLY A 459 2.41 26.62 -18.14
N LEU A 460 1.94 26.65 -19.41
CA LEU A 460 2.57 27.47 -20.46
C LEU A 460 2.44 28.98 -20.17
N PRO A 461 3.44 29.77 -20.58
CA PRO A 461 3.31 31.21 -20.58
C PRO A 461 2.17 31.64 -21.55
N ALA A 462 1.53 32.75 -21.26
CA ALA A 462 0.54 33.31 -22.17
C ALA A 462 1.11 33.50 -23.58
N TRP A 463 0.30 33.17 -24.60
CA TRP A 463 0.70 33.40 -25.98
C TRP A 463 1.01 34.87 -26.24
N ASP A 464 2.17 35.16 -26.84
CA ASP A 464 2.64 36.53 -27.13
C ASP A 464 1.96 37.21 -28.31
N GLY A 465 0.98 36.55 -28.92
CA GLY A 465 0.19 37.03 -30.07
C GLY A 465 0.90 36.90 -31.43
N LYS A 466 2.11 36.33 -31.46
CA LYS A 466 2.82 36.12 -32.75
C LYS A 466 2.40 34.77 -33.34
N LYS A 467 1.85 34.78 -34.55
CA LYS A 467 1.49 33.60 -35.30
C LYS A 467 2.73 32.85 -35.76
N ARG A 468 2.90 31.61 -35.30
CA ARG A 468 4.01 30.71 -35.68
C ARG A 468 3.55 29.43 -36.29
N LEU A 469 2.41 28.89 -35.84
CA LEU A 469 1.91 27.59 -36.28
C LEU A 469 1.80 27.46 -37.79
N GLU A 470 1.31 28.47 -38.45
CA GLU A 470 1.08 28.46 -39.89
C GLU A 470 2.37 28.40 -40.73
N THR A 471 3.48 28.90 -40.19
CA THR A 471 4.75 28.99 -40.91
C THR A 471 5.81 27.99 -40.46
N LEU A 472 5.56 27.17 -39.46
CA LEU A 472 6.55 26.26 -38.92
C LEU A 472 7.22 25.35 -39.95
N LEU A 473 6.44 24.72 -40.83
CA LEU A 473 7.00 23.85 -41.87
C LEU A 473 7.73 24.63 -42.94
N ILE A 474 7.30 25.88 -43.20
CA ILE A 474 7.92 26.79 -44.17
C ILE A 474 9.27 27.24 -43.60
N ASP A 475 9.28 27.79 -42.39
CA ASP A 475 10.43 28.43 -41.76
C ASP A 475 11.55 27.45 -41.40
N TYR A 476 11.17 26.21 -40.94
CA TYR A 476 12.11 25.25 -40.38
C TYR A 476 12.44 24.06 -41.29
N LEU A 477 11.61 23.78 -42.31
CA LEU A 477 11.81 22.63 -43.20
C LEU A 477 11.76 23.00 -44.69
N GLY A 478 11.55 24.28 -45.03
CA GLY A 478 11.52 24.74 -46.41
C GLY A 478 10.33 24.20 -47.19
N ALA A 479 9.16 24.10 -46.56
CA ALA A 479 7.92 23.80 -47.29
C ALA A 479 7.48 25.00 -48.15
N GLU A 480 6.66 24.73 -49.20
CA GLU A 480 6.03 25.74 -50.03
C GLU A 480 5.08 26.63 -49.19
N ASP A 481 5.18 27.94 -49.34
CA ASP A 481 4.26 28.86 -48.68
C ASP A 481 2.90 28.88 -49.40
N SER A 482 1.99 27.99 -48.93
CA SER A 482 0.65 27.87 -49.45
C SER A 482 -0.40 27.85 -48.35
N SER A 483 -1.63 28.19 -48.65
CA SER A 483 -2.73 28.11 -47.68
C SER A 483 -2.92 26.70 -47.15
N TYR A 484 -2.70 25.69 -47.96
CA TYR A 484 -2.74 24.28 -47.57
C TYR A 484 -1.69 23.94 -46.51
N VAL A 485 -0.41 24.27 -46.76
CA VAL A 485 0.68 23.99 -45.82
C VAL A 485 0.43 24.69 -44.47
N ARG A 486 -0.02 25.94 -44.51
CA ARG A 486 -0.35 26.73 -43.33
C ARG A 486 -1.51 26.07 -42.56
N ALA A 487 -2.57 25.61 -43.24
CA ALA A 487 -3.72 24.98 -42.63
C ALA A 487 -3.41 23.62 -42.05
N VAL A 488 -2.68 22.74 -42.74
CA VAL A 488 -2.40 21.38 -42.26
C VAL A 488 -1.44 21.41 -41.06
N THR A 489 -0.47 22.35 -41.04
CA THR A 489 0.43 22.53 -39.92
C THR A 489 -0.34 22.98 -38.66
N ARG A 490 -1.13 24.06 -38.80
CA ARG A 490 -1.97 24.57 -37.71
C ARG A 490 -2.93 23.51 -37.17
N LYS A 491 -3.70 22.88 -38.05
CA LYS A 491 -4.72 21.89 -37.65
C LYS A 491 -4.13 20.64 -37.00
N THR A 492 -2.95 20.19 -37.40
CA THR A 492 -2.29 19.04 -36.78
C THR A 492 -1.88 19.35 -35.33
N LEU A 493 -1.31 20.54 -35.07
CA LEU A 493 -0.91 20.92 -33.73
C LEU A 493 -2.10 21.25 -32.83
N VAL A 494 -3.15 21.90 -33.36
CA VAL A 494 -4.40 22.10 -32.64
C VAL A 494 -5.07 20.77 -32.33
N ALA A 495 -5.04 19.80 -33.25
CA ALA A 495 -5.57 18.45 -33.02
C ALA A 495 -4.79 17.70 -31.94
N ALA A 496 -3.48 17.90 -31.83
CA ALA A 496 -2.69 17.33 -30.75
C ALA A 496 -3.16 17.86 -29.39
N VAL A 497 -3.46 19.15 -29.27
CA VAL A 497 -4.06 19.73 -28.06
C VAL A 497 -5.48 19.21 -27.83
N ALA A 498 -6.33 19.22 -28.86
CA ALA A 498 -7.71 18.75 -28.76
C ALA A 498 -7.80 17.31 -28.26
N ARG A 499 -6.94 16.41 -28.69
CA ARG A 499 -6.91 15.01 -28.25
C ARG A 499 -6.49 14.83 -26.79
N VAL A 500 -5.83 15.79 -26.20
CA VAL A 500 -5.51 15.79 -24.77
C VAL A 500 -6.73 16.21 -23.93
N TYR A 501 -7.44 17.25 -24.37
CA TYR A 501 -8.60 17.75 -23.62
C TYR A 501 -9.89 16.96 -23.92
N GLU A 502 -10.02 16.45 -25.15
CA GLU A 502 -11.14 15.66 -25.61
C GLU A 502 -10.64 14.30 -26.16
N PRO A 503 -10.22 13.37 -25.27
CA PRO A 503 -9.71 12.06 -25.69
C PRO A 503 -10.66 11.35 -26.65
N GLY A 504 -10.14 10.88 -27.78
CA GLY A 504 -10.93 10.24 -28.81
C GLY A 504 -11.62 11.18 -29.80
N ILE A 505 -11.47 12.50 -29.69
CA ILE A 505 -11.97 13.44 -30.72
C ILE A 505 -11.51 12.99 -32.10
N LYS A 506 -12.38 13.11 -33.08
CA LYS A 506 -12.10 12.62 -34.43
C LYS A 506 -11.02 13.46 -35.11
N PHE A 507 -9.89 12.84 -35.32
CA PHE A 507 -8.80 13.34 -36.16
C PHE A 507 -8.11 12.16 -36.83
N ASP A 508 -8.55 11.78 -38.01
CA ASP A 508 -8.13 10.59 -38.74
C ASP A 508 -7.09 10.91 -39.85
N THR A 509 -6.48 12.06 -39.79
CA THR A 509 -5.49 12.52 -40.72
C THR A 509 -4.04 12.35 -40.20
N VAL A 510 -3.14 12.08 -41.12
CA VAL A 510 -1.71 11.90 -40.90
C VAL A 510 -0.93 12.94 -41.68
N LEU A 511 -0.29 13.87 -41.02
CA LEU A 511 0.61 14.82 -41.67
C LEU A 511 1.88 14.06 -42.07
N VAL A 512 2.22 14.05 -43.39
CA VAL A 512 3.37 13.32 -43.92
C VAL A 512 4.36 14.30 -44.53
N LEU A 513 5.56 14.37 -43.98
CA LEU A 513 6.65 15.19 -44.51
C LEU A 513 7.47 14.37 -45.51
N SER A 514 7.48 14.79 -46.78
CA SER A 514 8.23 14.12 -47.85
C SER A 514 9.36 15.02 -48.34
N GLY A 515 10.56 14.46 -48.49
CA GLY A 515 11.74 15.22 -48.94
C GLY A 515 13.07 14.54 -48.63
N PRO A 516 14.20 15.18 -48.96
CA PRO A 516 15.53 14.60 -48.78
C PRO A 516 15.82 14.08 -47.39
N GLN A 517 16.69 13.09 -47.30
CA GLN A 517 17.15 12.56 -46.03
C GLN A 517 18.05 13.59 -45.32
N GLY A 518 18.02 13.64 -43.99
CA GLY A 518 18.93 14.46 -43.16
C GLY A 518 18.50 15.91 -42.93
N ILE A 519 17.39 16.38 -43.50
CA ILE A 519 16.89 17.75 -43.36
C ILE A 519 16.16 18.03 -42.03
N GLY A 520 16.02 17.03 -41.15
CA GLY A 520 15.43 17.23 -39.82
C GLY A 520 13.95 16.93 -39.70
N LYS A 521 13.31 16.17 -40.63
CA LYS A 521 11.87 15.81 -40.58
C LYS A 521 11.45 15.19 -39.24
N SER A 522 12.11 14.09 -38.85
CA SER A 522 11.82 13.41 -37.55
C SER A 522 12.21 14.26 -36.36
N MET A 523 13.29 15.03 -36.45
CA MET A 523 13.72 15.97 -35.42
C MET A 523 12.64 17.04 -35.14
N PHE A 524 11.97 17.52 -36.18
CA PHE A 524 10.87 18.47 -36.02
C PHE A 524 9.77 17.92 -35.14
N PHE A 525 9.30 16.70 -35.40
CA PHE A 525 8.28 16.05 -34.54
C PHE A 525 8.81 15.73 -33.17
N ALA A 526 10.08 15.30 -33.06
CA ALA A 526 10.70 15.03 -31.77
C ALA A 526 10.82 16.28 -30.90
N LYS A 527 11.15 17.43 -31.47
CA LYS A 527 11.20 18.71 -30.77
C LYS A 527 9.82 19.13 -30.26
N LEU A 528 8.77 18.99 -31.07
CA LEU A 528 7.42 19.33 -30.67
C LEU A 528 6.87 18.39 -29.61
N GLY A 529 7.11 17.09 -29.71
CA GLY A 529 6.61 16.10 -28.74
C GLY A 529 7.45 16.01 -27.46
N GLY A 530 8.73 16.44 -27.51
CA GLY A 530 9.64 16.35 -26.35
C GLY A 530 9.71 14.93 -25.81
N ILE A 531 9.52 14.78 -24.51
CA ILE A 531 9.52 13.46 -23.81
C ILE A 531 8.32 12.57 -24.20
N TRP A 532 7.29 13.14 -24.82
CA TRP A 532 6.10 12.44 -25.28
C TRP A 532 6.11 12.15 -26.78
N PHE A 533 7.29 12.19 -27.42
CA PHE A 533 7.49 11.77 -28.79
C PHE A 533 7.93 10.33 -28.88
N SER A 534 7.46 9.61 -29.92
CA SER A 534 8.00 8.29 -30.27
C SER A 534 7.96 8.06 -31.76
N ASP A 535 9.00 7.43 -32.28
CA ASP A 535 9.16 6.90 -33.65
C ASP A 535 9.12 5.37 -33.69
N SER A 536 8.74 4.72 -32.58
CA SER A 536 8.79 3.27 -32.44
C SER A 536 7.62 2.52 -33.10
N LEU A 537 6.63 3.26 -33.66
CA LEU A 537 5.45 2.68 -34.25
C LEU A 537 5.72 2.21 -35.68
N THR A 538 5.61 0.91 -35.90
CA THR A 538 5.74 0.33 -37.24
C THR A 538 4.36 -0.05 -37.82
N ILE A 539 4.30 -0.14 -39.15
CA ILE A 539 3.03 -0.54 -39.83
C ILE A 539 2.61 -1.97 -39.46
N SER A 540 3.56 -2.83 -39.13
CA SER A 540 3.29 -4.19 -38.66
C SER A 540 2.58 -4.19 -37.28
N ASP A 541 2.98 -3.30 -36.38
CA ASP A 541 2.39 -3.18 -35.04
C ASP A 541 0.91 -2.78 -35.09
N MET A 542 0.52 -2.00 -36.10
CA MET A 542 -0.85 -1.48 -36.29
C MET A 542 -1.90 -2.56 -36.54
N ARG A 543 -1.47 -3.80 -36.86
CA ARG A 543 -2.35 -4.92 -37.19
C ARG A 543 -2.92 -5.62 -35.98
N ASP A 544 -2.27 -5.50 -34.83
CA ASP A 544 -2.64 -6.13 -33.59
C ASP A 544 -2.70 -5.15 -32.42
N LYS A 545 -2.74 -5.67 -31.19
CA LYS A 545 -2.78 -4.87 -29.96
C LYS A 545 -1.47 -4.09 -29.68
N THR A 546 -0.35 -4.53 -30.24
CA THR A 546 0.97 -3.91 -30.02
C THR A 546 0.97 -2.45 -30.46
N GLY A 547 0.29 -2.15 -31.58
CA GLY A 547 0.16 -0.75 -32.03
C GLY A 547 -0.57 0.13 -31.01
N ALA A 548 -1.62 -0.38 -30.40
CA ALA A 548 -2.36 0.34 -29.36
C ALA A 548 -1.54 0.52 -28.08
N GLU A 549 -0.83 -0.51 -27.66
CA GLU A 549 0.07 -0.48 -26.49
C GLU A 549 1.21 0.53 -26.70
N LYS A 550 1.76 0.65 -27.91
CA LYS A 550 2.83 1.62 -28.27
C LYS A 550 2.37 3.08 -28.29
N LEU A 551 1.05 3.35 -28.36
CA LEU A 551 0.55 4.73 -28.29
C LEU A 551 0.54 5.29 -26.87
N GLN A 552 0.64 4.42 -25.86
CA GLN A 552 0.53 4.85 -24.45
C GLN A 552 1.69 5.73 -24.02
N GLY A 553 1.36 6.85 -23.41
CA GLY A 553 2.35 7.79 -22.89
C GLY A 553 3.02 8.66 -23.94
N PHE A 554 2.55 8.61 -25.20
CA PHE A 554 3.06 9.45 -26.28
C PHE A 554 1.98 10.37 -26.85
N TRP A 555 2.39 11.59 -27.16
CA TRP A 555 1.56 12.66 -27.70
C TRP A 555 1.67 12.79 -29.22
N ILE A 556 2.93 12.73 -29.71
CA ILE A 556 3.24 12.76 -31.15
C ILE A 556 3.91 11.43 -31.52
N MET A 557 3.25 10.68 -32.39
CA MET A 557 3.74 9.41 -32.90
C MET A 557 4.18 9.55 -34.37
N GLU A 558 5.41 9.17 -34.64
CA GLU A 558 5.91 9.15 -36.02
C GLU A 558 5.86 7.74 -36.62
N ILE A 559 5.37 7.65 -37.83
CA ILE A 559 5.58 6.51 -38.71
C ILE A 559 6.75 6.86 -39.62
N GLY A 560 7.92 6.32 -39.32
CA GLY A 560 9.12 6.50 -40.14
C GLY A 560 9.07 5.72 -41.46
N GLU A 561 9.87 6.18 -42.42
CA GLU A 561 10.15 5.43 -43.66
C GLU A 561 8.91 4.99 -44.45
N MET A 562 7.99 5.89 -44.71
CA MET A 562 6.78 5.58 -45.48
C MET A 562 7.06 5.31 -46.98
N ASN A 563 8.31 5.00 -47.33
CA ASN A 563 8.72 4.70 -48.72
C ASN A 563 8.33 3.28 -49.13
N GLY A 564 7.79 3.14 -50.29
CA GLY A 564 7.49 1.83 -50.88
C GLY A 564 6.42 1.01 -50.15
N ILE A 565 5.56 1.64 -49.38
CA ILE A 565 4.46 1.01 -48.62
C ILE A 565 3.53 0.27 -49.59
N LYS A 566 3.29 -1.03 -49.32
CA LYS A 566 2.37 -1.82 -50.14
C LYS A 566 0.93 -1.33 -49.93
N LYS A 567 0.06 -1.52 -50.91
CA LYS A 567 -1.37 -1.15 -50.83
C LYS A 567 -2.05 -1.64 -49.53
N VAL A 568 -1.77 -2.90 -49.13
CA VAL A 568 -2.31 -3.49 -47.87
C VAL A 568 -1.82 -2.75 -46.63
N GLU A 569 -0.64 -2.21 -46.66
CA GLU A 569 -0.03 -1.45 -45.56
C GLU A 569 -0.66 -0.06 -45.45
N VAL A 570 -0.91 0.61 -46.59
CA VAL A 570 -1.64 1.87 -46.64
C VAL A 570 -3.04 1.71 -46.02
N GLU A 571 -3.75 0.64 -46.34
CA GLU A 571 -5.04 0.34 -45.75
C GLU A 571 -4.96 0.07 -44.24
N THR A 572 -3.85 -0.55 -43.76
CA THR A 572 -3.59 -0.75 -42.36
C THR A 572 -3.44 0.61 -41.63
N VAL A 573 -2.61 1.51 -42.16
CA VAL A 573 -2.42 2.86 -41.60
C VAL A 573 -3.75 3.63 -41.58
N LYS A 574 -4.52 3.61 -42.69
CA LYS A 574 -5.84 4.26 -42.77
C LYS A 574 -6.82 3.74 -41.71
N SER A 575 -6.87 2.43 -41.55
CA SER A 575 -7.72 1.78 -40.57
C SER A 575 -7.30 2.14 -39.16
N PHE A 576 -5.98 2.10 -38.90
CA PHE A 576 -5.42 2.42 -37.59
C PHE A 576 -5.60 3.90 -37.24
N ALA A 577 -5.32 4.83 -38.16
CA ALA A 577 -5.48 6.28 -37.92
C ALA A 577 -6.95 6.67 -37.64
N SER A 578 -7.91 5.94 -38.22
CA SER A 578 -9.33 6.24 -38.05
C SER A 578 -9.92 5.82 -36.71
N ARG A 579 -9.20 5.05 -35.89
CA ARG A 579 -9.68 4.64 -34.58
C ARG A 579 -9.71 5.84 -33.64
N GLN A 580 -10.80 5.99 -32.94
CA GLN A 580 -10.94 7.01 -31.87
C GLN A 580 -10.63 6.43 -30.49
N ASP A 581 -10.73 5.11 -30.36
CA ASP A 581 -10.62 4.35 -29.13
C ASP A 581 -9.88 3.04 -29.39
N ASP A 582 -9.00 2.68 -28.50
CA ASP A 582 -8.29 1.41 -28.50
C ASP A 582 -8.67 0.59 -27.27
N LYS A 583 -8.91 -0.72 -27.47
CA LYS A 583 -9.31 -1.64 -26.40
C LYS A 583 -8.19 -2.62 -26.12
N PHE A 584 -7.58 -2.50 -24.96
CA PHE A 584 -6.55 -3.42 -24.50
C PHE A 584 -6.53 -3.50 -22.97
N ARG A 585 -5.70 -4.37 -22.44
CA ARG A 585 -5.48 -4.53 -21.01
C ARG A 585 -4.16 -3.85 -20.65
N VAL A 586 -4.22 -2.87 -19.75
CA VAL A 586 -3.00 -2.23 -19.22
C VAL A 586 -2.16 -3.21 -18.41
N ALA A 587 -0.88 -2.94 -18.28
CA ALA A 587 0.01 -3.73 -17.44
C ALA A 587 -0.56 -3.80 -16.00
N TYR A 588 -0.60 -4.99 -15.42
CA TYR A 588 -1.22 -5.30 -14.12
C TYR A 588 -2.76 -5.20 -14.04
N GLY A 589 -3.43 -4.78 -15.11
CA GLY A 589 -4.89 -4.78 -15.21
C GLY A 589 -5.47 -6.20 -15.33
N THR A 590 -6.66 -6.43 -14.81
CA THR A 590 -7.41 -7.69 -14.97
C THR A 590 -8.52 -7.58 -16.01
N VAL A 591 -8.91 -6.35 -16.35
CA VAL A 591 -10.02 -6.04 -17.24
C VAL A 591 -9.50 -5.42 -18.54
N VAL A 592 -10.18 -5.65 -19.65
CA VAL A 592 -9.96 -4.92 -20.91
C VAL A 592 -10.71 -3.60 -20.80
N GLU A 593 -9.99 -2.50 -20.96
CA GLU A 593 -10.53 -1.16 -20.84
C GLU A 593 -10.50 -0.44 -22.19
N SER A 594 -11.32 0.59 -22.31
CA SER A 594 -11.40 1.51 -23.44
C SER A 594 -10.44 2.66 -23.20
N HIS A 595 -9.55 2.91 -24.15
CA HIS A 595 -8.54 3.96 -24.08
C HIS A 595 -8.74 4.93 -25.26
N PRO A 596 -9.54 5.99 -25.08
CA PRO A 596 -9.70 7.00 -26.10
C PRO A 596 -8.35 7.63 -26.47
N ARG A 597 -8.10 7.79 -27.77
CA ARG A 597 -6.79 8.26 -28.26
C ARG A 597 -6.50 9.69 -27.85
N GLN A 598 -5.29 9.88 -27.35
CA GLN A 598 -4.76 11.18 -26.89
C GLN A 598 -3.54 11.66 -27.71
N CYS A 599 -3.17 10.94 -28.76
CA CYS A 599 -2.02 11.23 -29.61
C CYS A 599 -2.43 11.60 -31.03
N VAL A 600 -1.56 12.31 -31.73
CA VAL A 600 -1.61 12.50 -33.18
C VAL A 600 -0.55 11.63 -33.85
N ILE A 601 -0.86 11.16 -35.07
CA ILE A 601 0.05 10.34 -35.85
C ILE A 601 0.56 11.18 -37.00
N CYS A 602 1.89 11.24 -37.15
CA CYS A 602 2.59 11.91 -38.22
C CYS A 602 3.42 10.91 -39.01
N GLY A 603 3.87 11.26 -40.20
CA GLY A 603 4.71 10.38 -41.01
C GLY A 603 5.85 11.12 -41.69
N THR A 604 6.91 10.37 -42.00
CA THR A 604 8.04 10.88 -42.80
C THR A 604 8.33 9.94 -43.95
N SER A 605 8.72 10.53 -45.08
CA SER A 605 9.11 9.86 -46.31
C SER A 605 10.32 10.50 -46.96
N ASN A 606 11.20 9.70 -47.52
CA ASN A 606 12.31 10.23 -48.36
C ASN A 606 11.96 10.29 -49.85
N SER A 607 10.78 9.77 -50.26
CA SER A 607 10.22 9.85 -51.57
C SER A 607 9.04 10.81 -51.61
N GLN A 608 8.93 11.60 -52.67
CA GLN A 608 7.76 12.45 -52.89
C GLN A 608 6.51 11.58 -53.20
N HIS A 609 6.71 10.46 -53.91
CA HIS A 609 5.67 9.52 -54.32
C HIS A 609 5.70 8.32 -53.37
N PHE A 610 4.89 8.33 -52.33
CA PHE A 610 4.88 7.28 -51.30
C PHE A 610 3.51 6.57 -51.18
N LEU A 611 2.45 7.08 -51.86
CA LEU A 611 1.13 6.50 -51.85
C LEU A 611 0.95 5.58 -53.08
N ARG A 612 0.40 4.40 -52.88
CA ARG A 612 0.14 3.42 -53.98
C ARG A 612 -1.34 3.12 -54.19
N ASP A 613 -2.22 3.68 -53.39
CA ASP A 613 -3.67 3.45 -53.48
C ASP A 613 -4.38 4.71 -54.00
N VAL A 614 -5.19 4.54 -55.03
CA VAL A 614 -5.97 5.65 -55.64
C VAL A 614 -7.16 6.03 -54.77
N THR A 615 -7.53 5.18 -53.77
CA THR A 615 -8.76 5.36 -52.99
C THR A 615 -8.46 5.70 -51.55
N GLY A 616 -9.23 6.61 -50.95
CA GLY A 616 -9.20 6.89 -49.53
C GLY A 616 -8.00 7.67 -49.01
N ASN A 617 -7.20 8.33 -49.87
CA ASN A 617 -6.02 9.09 -49.53
C ASN A 617 -6.29 10.39 -48.73
N ARG A 618 -7.55 10.79 -48.59
CA ARG A 618 -7.95 12.00 -47.84
C ARG A 618 -7.40 12.05 -46.36
N ARG A 619 -6.92 10.91 -45.86
CA ARG A 619 -6.34 10.83 -44.53
C ARG A 619 -4.87 11.24 -44.47
N PHE A 620 -4.19 11.30 -45.61
CA PHE A 620 -2.83 11.75 -45.64
C PHE A 620 -2.78 13.22 -46.08
N TRP A 621 -2.01 13.99 -45.34
CA TRP A 621 -1.69 15.37 -45.69
C TRP A 621 -0.23 15.47 -46.12
N PRO A 622 0.09 15.20 -47.38
CA PRO A 622 1.45 15.26 -47.88
C PRO A 622 1.96 16.71 -47.91
N VAL A 623 3.10 16.93 -47.30
CA VAL A 623 3.82 18.22 -47.41
C VAL A 623 5.23 17.95 -47.90
N GLN A 624 5.59 18.51 -49.04
CA GLN A 624 6.95 18.44 -49.57
C GLN A 624 7.81 19.46 -48.84
N VAL A 625 8.98 19.00 -48.38
CA VAL A 625 9.97 19.81 -47.66
C VAL A 625 11.32 19.68 -48.34
N THR A 626 12.01 20.78 -48.52
CA THR A 626 13.29 20.85 -49.25
C THR A 626 14.50 20.90 -48.32
N GLY A 627 14.31 21.40 -47.12
CA GLY A 627 15.42 21.75 -46.21
C GLY A 627 16.09 23.05 -46.53
N GLU A 628 15.68 23.76 -47.61
CA GLU A 628 16.20 25.07 -48.01
C GLU A 628 15.50 26.16 -47.19
N CYS A 629 15.99 26.37 -45.97
CA CYS A 629 15.43 27.33 -45.00
C CYS A 629 16.53 27.91 -44.13
N SER A 630 16.28 29.09 -43.56
CA SER A 630 17.21 29.78 -42.69
C SER A 630 17.22 29.25 -41.25
N LEU A 631 16.14 28.65 -40.82
CA LEU A 631 15.95 28.04 -39.50
C LEU A 631 15.91 26.52 -39.65
N HIS A 632 16.40 25.83 -38.63
CA HIS A 632 16.39 24.35 -38.63
C HIS A 632 15.76 23.80 -37.35
N PRO A 633 15.13 22.61 -37.39
CA PRO A 633 14.44 22.02 -36.23
C PRO A 633 15.32 21.89 -34.97
N TRP A 634 16.63 21.63 -35.14
CA TRP A 634 17.55 21.53 -33.99
C TRP A 634 17.77 22.84 -33.25
N ASN A 635 17.42 24.00 -33.88
CA ASN A 635 17.49 25.33 -33.26
C ASN A 635 16.23 25.69 -32.46
N MET A 636 15.16 24.84 -32.48
CA MET A 636 13.96 25.09 -31.70
C MET A 636 14.28 24.92 -30.21
N ASP A 637 14.29 26.03 -29.49
CA ASP A 637 14.54 26.09 -28.05
C ASP A 637 13.22 25.98 -27.23
N LYS A 638 13.36 25.79 -25.94
CA LYS A 638 12.22 25.63 -25.03
C LYS A 638 11.26 26.82 -25.04
N PRO A 639 11.70 28.10 -24.98
CA PRO A 639 10.79 29.25 -25.03
C PRO A 639 9.96 29.31 -26.32
N LEU A 640 10.56 28.97 -27.46
CA LEU A 640 9.86 28.91 -28.73
C LEU A 640 8.78 27.79 -28.73
N LEU A 641 9.14 26.60 -28.25
CA LEU A 641 8.21 25.47 -28.18
C LEU A 641 7.02 25.77 -27.24
N GLU A 642 7.31 26.44 -26.14
CA GLU A 642 6.23 26.89 -25.21
C GLU A 642 5.28 27.86 -25.89
N GLN A 643 5.77 28.81 -26.70
CA GLN A 643 4.94 29.75 -27.45
C GLN A 643 4.16 29.08 -28.61
N ILE A 644 4.75 28.07 -29.27
CA ILE A 644 4.06 27.25 -30.27
C ILE A 644 2.86 26.57 -29.65
N TRP A 645 3.05 25.91 -28.52
CA TRP A 645 1.96 25.20 -27.83
C TRP A 645 0.95 26.15 -27.18
N ALA A 646 1.36 27.33 -26.71
CA ALA A 646 0.46 28.38 -26.23
C ALA A 646 -0.43 28.93 -27.35
N GLU A 647 0.10 29.11 -28.58
CA GLU A 647 -0.68 29.46 -29.76
C GLU A 647 -1.69 28.34 -30.10
N ALA A 648 -1.26 27.06 -30.12
CA ALA A 648 -2.12 25.93 -30.41
C ALA A 648 -3.26 25.80 -29.40
N LEU A 649 -2.97 25.96 -28.11
CA LEU A 649 -3.95 25.95 -27.01
C LEU A 649 -4.95 27.11 -27.16
N THR A 650 -4.48 28.30 -27.53
CA THR A 650 -5.35 29.47 -27.76
C THR A 650 -6.32 29.22 -28.91
N LEU A 651 -5.82 28.64 -30.02
CA LEU A 651 -6.67 28.30 -31.18
C LEU A 651 -7.66 27.18 -30.86
N TYR A 652 -7.26 26.17 -30.11
CA TYR A 652 -8.16 25.14 -29.61
C TYR A 652 -9.30 25.75 -28.77
N ASN A 653 -8.98 26.62 -27.83
CA ASN A 653 -9.94 27.31 -27.00
C ASN A 653 -10.86 28.26 -27.79
N ALA A 654 -10.37 28.77 -28.93
CA ALA A 654 -11.17 29.57 -29.86
C ALA A 654 -12.10 28.72 -30.77
N GLY A 655 -12.01 27.37 -30.67
CA GLY A 655 -12.86 26.47 -31.44
C GLY A 655 -12.37 26.22 -32.89
N GLU A 656 -11.05 26.24 -33.14
CA GLU A 656 -10.48 25.92 -34.46
C GLU A 656 -10.92 24.55 -34.93
N GLU A 657 -11.53 24.48 -36.10
CA GLU A 657 -11.97 23.22 -36.69
C GLU A 657 -10.79 22.35 -37.16
N LEU A 658 -10.85 21.06 -36.91
CA LEU A 658 -9.78 20.11 -37.24
C LEU A 658 -9.79 19.55 -38.66
N ILE A 659 -10.77 19.95 -39.49
CA ILE A 659 -10.95 19.47 -40.86
C ILE A 659 -10.60 20.56 -41.88
N LEU A 660 -10.10 20.18 -43.06
CA LEU A 660 -9.92 21.09 -44.18
C LEU A 660 -11.25 21.32 -44.89
N LYS A 661 -11.48 22.56 -45.33
CA LYS A 661 -12.69 22.97 -46.12
C LYS A 661 -12.30 23.85 -47.30
N GLY A 662 -13.19 23.90 -48.31
CA GLY A 662 -13.02 24.76 -49.46
C GLY A 662 -11.72 24.50 -50.23
N ASN A 663 -11.05 25.56 -50.58
CA ASN A 663 -9.81 25.53 -51.38
C ASN A 663 -8.68 24.70 -50.76
N ASP A 664 -8.52 24.73 -49.44
CA ASP A 664 -7.50 23.90 -48.76
C ASP A 664 -7.80 22.39 -48.89
N ALA A 665 -9.06 21.98 -48.95
CA ALA A 665 -9.44 20.60 -49.18
C ALA A 665 -9.20 20.16 -50.63
N GLU A 666 -9.37 21.08 -51.60
CA GLU A 666 -9.07 20.85 -53.03
C GLU A 666 -7.55 20.71 -53.20
N MET A 667 -6.79 21.63 -52.68
CA MET A 667 -5.31 21.55 -52.69
C MET A 667 -4.78 20.28 -52.00
N ALA A 668 -5.43 19.84 -50.91
CA ALA A 668 -5.10 18.56 -50.26
C ALA A 668 -5.27 17.38 -51.22
N ALA A 669 -6.38 17.37 -51.99
CA ALA A 669 -6.65 16.33 -52.96
C ALA A 669 -5.61 16.32 -54.10
N GLU A 670 -5.18 17.51 -54.58
CA GLU A 670 -4.10 17.66 -55.54
C GLU A 670 -2.78 17.10 -55.01
N LYS A 671 -2.36 17.52 -53.81
CA LYS A 671 -1.14 17.03 -53.16
C LYS A 671 -1.16 15.54 -52.86
N GLN A 672 -2.30 14.97 -52.56
CA GLN A 672 -2.51 13.53 -52.45
C GLN A 672 -2.33 12.81 -53.77
N GLN A 673 -2.78 13.42 -54.87
CA GLN A 673 -2.60 12.88 -56.22
C GLN A 673 -1.13 12.96 -56.70
N GLU A 674 -0.42 14.07 -56.37
CA GLU A 674 1.00 14.23 -56.64
C GLU A 674 1.83 13.19 -55.87
N ALA A 675 1.40 12.84 -54.63
CA ALA A 675 2.10 11.85 -53.78
C ALA A 675 1.88 10.40 -54.22
N LEU A 676 0.99 10.16 -55.21
CA LEU A 676 0.83 8.82 -55.76
C LEU A 676 2.05 8.37 -56.54
N GLU A 677 2.49 7.16 -56.28
CA GLU A 677 3.61 6.54 -57.03
C GLU A 677 3.18 6.34 -58.48
N ASN A 678 3.95 6.87 -59.39
CA ASN A 678 3.73 6.61 -60.82
C ASN A 678 4.16 5.19 -61.13
N ASP A 679 3.28 4.44 -61.79
CA ASP A 679 3.57 3.09 -62.28
C ASP A 679 4.37 3.23 -63.57
N ASP A 680 5.66 2.83 -63.57
CA ASP A 680 6.54 2.89 -64.73
C ASP A 680 5.92 2.21 -65.98
N ARG A 681 4.97 1.31 -65.76
CA ARG A 681 4.23 0.66 -66.87
C ARG A 681 3.21 1.56 -67.51
N GLU A 682 2.81 2.69 -66.93
CA GLU A 682 1.83 3.62 -67.49
C GLU A 682 2.33 4.16 -68.87
N GLY A 683 3.61 4.54 -68.94
CA GLY A 683 4.23 4.98 -70.18
C GLY A 683 4.20 3.89 -71.27
N LEU A 684 4.53 2.64 -70.84
CA LEU A 684 4.50 1.50 -71.76
C LEU A 684 3.07 1.17 -72.27
N VAL A 685 2.10 1.24 -71.37
CA VAL A 685 0.71 1.01 -71.71
C VAL A 685 0.18 2.13 -72.64
N ARG A 686 0.54 3.39 -72.39
CA ARG A 686 0.20 4.53 -73.27
C ARG A 686 0.75 4.36 -74.67
N GLU A 687 2.05 4.05 -74.77
CA GLU A 687 2.71 3.80 -76.09
C GLU A 687 2.07 2.62 -76.84
N TYR A 688 1.76 1.56 -76.14
CA TYR A 688 1.04 0.39 -76.67
C TYR A 688 -0.35 0.74 -77.20
N LEU A 689 -1.09 1.55 -76.45
CA LEU A 689 -2.47 1.92 -76.83
C LEU A 689 -2.51 2.93 -78.02
N ASP A 690 -1.50 3.75 -78.16
CA ASP A 690 -1.41 4.77 -79.21
C ASP A 690 -0.76 4.23 -80.51
N LYS A 691 -0.11 3.07 -80.45
CA LYS A 691 0.51 2.45 -81.60
C LYS A 691 -0.55 2.03 -82.65
N LEU A 692 -0.40 2.46 -83.85
CA LEU A 692 -1.26 2.12 -84.94
C LEU A 692 -1.20 0.62 -85.25
N LEU A 693 -2.32 -0.01 -85.49
CA LEU A 693 -2.40 -1.43 -85.76
C LEU A 693 -2.47 -1.66 -87.28
N PRO A 694 -1.88 -2.73 -87.83
CA PRO A 694 -1.99 -3.11 -89.24
C PRO A 694 -3.39 -3.66 -89.54
N ALA A 695 -3.87 -3.59 -90.81
CA ALA A 695 -5.19 -3.99 -91.20
C ALA A 695 -5.52 -5.48 -90.91
N ASP A 696 -4.51 -6.32 -90.86
CA ASP A 696 -4.62 -7.75 -90.51
C ASP A 696 -4.42 -8.12 -89.09
N TRP A 697 -4.38 -7.11 -88.18
CA TRP A 697 -4.10 -7.28 -86.73
C TRP A 697 -4.87 -8.47 -86.09
N ALA A 698 -6.16 -8.60 -86.43
CA ALA A 698 -7.00 -9.66 -85.89
C ALA A 698 -6.68 -11.08 -86.36
N LYS A 699 -5.78 -11.21 -87.41
CA LYS A 699 -5.36 -12.48 -87.96
C LYS A 699 -3.99 -12.95 -87.40
N LEU A 700 -3.22 -12.03 -86.79
CA LEU A 700 -1.90 -12.28 -86.27
C LEU A 700 -1.90 -13.19 -85.06
N SER A 701 -0.94 -14.09 -84.95
CA SER A 701 -0.66 -14.86 -83.75
C SER A 701 -0.11 -13.93 -82.69
N LEU A 702 -0.18 -14.34 -81.43
CA LEU A 702 0.37 -13.55 -80.33
C LEU A 702 1.87 -13.24 -80.47
N SER A 703 2.64 -14.17 -81.01
CA SER A 703 4.07 -13.95 -81.30
C SER A 703 4.29 -12.91 -82.34
N GLU A 704 3.51 -12.92 -83.43
CA GLU A 704 3.60 -11.89 -84.52
C GLU A 704 3.16 -10.54 -84.00
N LYS A 705 2.09 -10.45 -83.14
CA LYS A 705 1.67 -9.22 -82.53
C LYS A 705 2.80 -8.62 -81.67
N ARG A 706 3.51 -9.44 -80.84
CA ARG A 706 4.63 -9.02 -80.03
C ARG A 706 5.81 -8.53 -80.85
N MET A 707 6.17 -9.23 -81.96
CA MET A 707 7.22 -8.82 -82.83
C MET A 707 6.91 -7.47 -83.54
N TYR A 708 5.68 -7.28 -83.96
CA TYR A 708 5.24 -5.99 -84.47
C TYR A 708 5.35 -4.86 -83.49
N LEU A 709 4.88 -5.11 -82.27
CA LEU A 709 4.95 -4.14 -81.16
C LEU A 709 6.38 -3.82 -80.78
N ALA A 710 7.28 -4.76 -80.82
CA ALA A 710 8.71 -4.60 -80.55
C ALA A 710 9.47 -3.85 -81.68
N GLY A 711 8.81 -3.59 -82.82
CA GLY A 711 9.43 -2.85 -83.95
C GLY A 711 10.38 -3.68 -84.75
N ASP A 712 10.17 -5.03 -84.84
CA ASP A 712 11.05 -5.91 -85.66
C ASP A 712 10.90 -5.57 -87.18
N GLU A 713 12.03 -5.33 -87.76
CA GLU A 713 12.13 -4.90 -89.21
C GLU A 713 11.46 -5.89 -90.16
N PHE A 714 11.52 -7.18 -89.95
CA PHE A 714 10.92 -8.20 -90.75
C PHE A 714 9.36 -8.22 -90.70
N THR A 715 8.78 -7.82 -89.61
CA THR A 715 7.34 -7.73 -89.43
C THR A 715 6.76 -6.39 -89.78
N THR A 716 7.55 -5.31 -89.65
CA THR A 716 7.13 -3.91 -89.97
C THR A 716 7.31 -3.49 -91.45
N GLN A 717 8.28 -4.03 -92.20
CA GLN A 717 8.55 -3.64 -93.62
C GLN A 717 7.39 -3.93 -94.50
N ASN A 718 6.49 -4.89 -94.24
CA ASN A 718 5.34 -5.28 -95.05
C ASN A 718 3.94 -4.94 -94.40
N ARG A 719 3.94 -4.27 -93.18
CA ARG A 719 2.67 -3.99 -92.48
C ARG A 719 2.70 -2.56 -91.91
N ALA A 720 2.06 -1.66 -92.64
CA ALA A 720 1.90 -0.28 -92.15
C ALA A 720 0.74 -0.27 -91.12
N GLY A 721 0.91 0.47 -90.05
CA GLY A 721 -0.11 0.76 -89.08
C GLY A 721 -1.15 1.71 -89.70
N VAL A 722 -2.41 1.29 -89.82
CA VAL A 722 -3.43 2.01 -90.45
C VAL A 722 -4.69 2.26 -89.59
N ALA A 723 -4.80 1.53 -88.46
CA ALA A 723 -6.00 1.63 -87.65
C ALA A 723 -5.59 1.94 -86.20
N GLN A 724 -6.35 2.79 -85.57
CA GLN A 724 -6.16 3.11 -84.16
C GLN A 724 -6.94 2.09 -83.32
N ARG A 725 -6.36 1.71 -82.16
CA ARG A 725 -7.01 0.78 -81.19
C ARG A 725 -8.26 1.43 -80.62
N ASP A 726 -9.43 0.78 -80.81
CA ASP A 726 -10.75 1.26 -80.33
C ASP A 726 -11.14 0.69 -78.95
N LYS A 727 -10.62 -0.50 -78.59
CA LYS A 727 -10.93 -1.23 -77.38
C LYS A 727 -9.72 -2.04 -76.90
N VAL A 728 -9.65 -2.31 -75.61
CA VAL A 728 -8.59 -3.14 -75.01
C VAL A 728 -9.11 -3.82 -73.76
N CYS A 729 -8.52 -4.95 -73.39
CA CYS A 729 -8.73 -5.59 -72.09
C CYS A 729 -7.43 -5.84 -71.35
N ASN A 730 -7.50 -6.06 -70.02
CA ASN A 730 -6.33 -6.29 -69.21
C ASN A 730 -5.51 -7.49 -69.63
N LEU A 731 -6.11 -8.59 -70.13
CA LEU A 731 -5.39 -9.75 -70.67
C LEU A 731 -4.63 -9.42 -71.95
N GLU A 732 -5.17 -8.55 -72.77
CA GLU A 732 -4.52 -8.07 -74.00
C GLU A 732 -3.29 -7.25 -73.66
N ILE A 733 -3.40 -6.27 -72.74
CA ILE A 733 -2.26 -5.49 -72.28
C ILE A 733 -1.19 -6.43 -71.64
N TRP A 734 -1.62 -7.36 -70.79
CA TRP A 734 -0.72 -8.31 -70.17
C TRP A 734 0.07 -9.16 -71.16
N ALA A 735 -0.63 -9.66 -72.15
CA ALA A 735 -0.08 -10.57 -73.14
C ALA A 735 0.73 -9.84 -74.23
N GLU A 736 0.17 -8.80 -74.82
CA GLU A 736 0.74 -8.14 -75.95
C GLU A 736 1.77 -7.06 -75.57
N CYS A 737 1.40 -6.16 -74.57
CA CYS A 737 2.29 -5.08 -74.16
C CYS A 737 3.43 -5.58 -73.27
N PHE A 738 3.09 -6.38 -72.22
CA PHE A 738 4.13 -6.85 -71.28
C PHE A 738 4.76 -8.18 -71.69
N GLY A 739 4.36 -8.78 -72.82
CA GLY A 739 4.95 -10.03 -73.28
C GLY A 739 4.75 -11.26 -72.42
N ARG A 740 3.81 -11.23 -71.44
CA ARG A 740 3.60 -12.28 -70.46
C ARG A 740 2.51 -13.28 -70.90
N GLU A 741 2.56 -14.51 -70.36
CA GLU A 741 1.54 -15.52 -70.70
C GLU A 741 0.20 -15.16 -70.07
N PRO A 742 -0.93 -15.20 -70.83
CA PRO A 742 -2.27 -14.85 -70.36
C PRO A 742 -2.72 -15.61 -69.12
N ALA A 743 -2.33 -16.88 -69.03
CA ALA A 743 -2.69 -17.77 -67.92
C ALA A 743 -2.05 -17.36 -66.59
N ASN A 744 -1.00 -16.53 -66.59
CA ASN A 744 -0.23 -16.16 -65.42
C ASN A 744 -0.70 -14.85 -64.77
N ILE A 745 -1.74 -14.19 -65.30
CA ILE A 745 -2.25 -12.98 -64.74
C ILE A 745 -2.96 -13.27 -63.43
N ARG A 746 -2.56 -12.56 -62.35
CA ARG A 746 -3.16 -12.62 -61.02
C ARG A 746 -4.22 -11.53 -60.84
N LYS A 747 -5.11 -11.71 -59.88
CA LYS A 747 -6.10 -10.66 -59.55
C LYS A 747 -5.45 -9.31 -59.27
N GLN A 748 -4.30 -9.32 -58.62
CA GLN A 748 -3.54 -8.10 -58.26
C GLN A 748 -3.05 -7.39 -59.53
N ASP A 749 -2.48 -8.12 -60.54
CA ASP A 749 -2.03 -7.56 -61.80
C ASP A 749 -3.21 -6.89 -62.55
N SER A 750 -4.36 -7.51 -62.54
CA SER A 750 -5.59 -6.93 -63.15
C SER A 750 -6.05 -5.66 -62.43
N TYR A 751 -5.89 -5.57 -61.06
CA TYR A 751 -6.22 -4.34 -60.34
C TYR A 751 -5.23 -3.21 -60.68
N GLU A 752 -3.95 -3.54 -60.80
CA GLU A 752 -2.92 -2.56 -61.17
C GLU A 752 -3.15 -2.05 -62.58
N LEU A 753 -3.46 -2.90 -63.53
CA LEU A 753 -3.81 -2.50 -64.91
C LEU A 753 -5.08 -1.63 -64.95
N ASN A 754 -6.08 -1.93 -64.12
CA ASN A 754 -7.28 -1.10 -64.02
C ASN A 754 -6.95 0.31 -63.51
N ALA A 755 -5.97 0.42 -62.54
CA ALA A 755 -5.53 1.69 -62.03
C ALA A 755 -4.76 2.49 -63.09
N ILE A 756 -3.90 1.85 -63.89
CA ILE A 756 -3.23 2.48 -65.03
C ILE A 756 -4.27 2.99 -66.06
N MET A 757 -5.21 2.14 -66.48
CA MET A 757 -6.23 2.51 -67.47
C MET A 757 -7.17 3.65 -66.98
N ALA A 758 -7.40 3.76 -65.66
CA ALA A 758 -8.19 4.84 -65.09
C ALA A 758 -7.51 6.23 -65.13
N LYS A 759 -6.17 6.26 -65.20
CA LYS A 759 -5.34 7.48 -65.32
C LYS A 759 -5.12 7.94 -66.74
N LEU A 760 -5.34 7.06 -67.73
CA LEU A 760 -5.06 7.34 -69.11
C LEU A 760 -6.19 8.17 -69.74
N ASP A 761 -5.90 9.39 -70.13
CA ASP A 761 -6.85 10.22 -70.92
C ASP A 761 -7.17 9.59 -72.24
N GLY A 762 -8.43 9.77 -72.72
CA GLY A 762 -8.91 9.17 -73.94
C GLY A 762 -9.38 7.72 -73.83
N TRP A 763 -9.35 7.10 -72.65
CA TRP A 763 -9.88 5.75 -72.41
C TRP A 763 -10.89 5.72 -71.22
N LYS A 764 -12.02 5.00 -71.39
CA LYS A 764 -12.99 4.75 -70.35
C LYS A 764 -13.39 3.28 -70.30
N ARG A 765 -13.80 2.86 -69.13
CA ARG A 765 -14.37 1.52 -68.97
C ARG A 765 -15.66 1.42 -69.79
N TYR A 766 -15.82 0.34 -70.52
CA TYR A 766 -17.03 0.11 -71.28
C TYR A 766 -18.27 -0.03 -70.41
N ASP A 767 -19.29 0.75 -70.72
CA ASP A 767 -20.54 0.85 -69.95
C ASP A 767 -21.81 0.50 -70.81
N GLY A 768 -21.61 0.08 -72.06
CA GLY A 768 -22.68 -0.22 -73.02
C GLY A 768 -23.47 -1.49 -72.67
N ASN A 769 -23.08 -2.27 -71.65
CA ASN A 769 -23.87 -3.37 -71.14
C ASN A 769 -23.70 -3.55 -69.61
N LYS A 770 -24.62 -4.22 -68.93
CA LYS A 770 -24.62 -4.43 -67.49
C LYS A 770 -23.36 -5.13 -66.99
N SER A 771 -22.62 -5.85 -67.78
CA SER A 771 -21.42 -6.60 -67.39
C SER A 771 -20.13 -5.86 -67.65
N GLY A 772 -20.13 -4.78 -68.46
CA GLY A 772 -18.91 -4.04 -68.82
C GLY A 772 -17.93 -4.89 -69.65
N LYS A 773 -18.42 -5.99 -70.25
CA LYS A 773 -17.58 -6.94 -70.95
C LYS A 773 -17.80 -6.84 -72.51
N LEU A 774 -16.72 -7.00 -73.22
CA LEU A 774 -16.68 -7.22 -74.66
C LEU A 774 -15.97 -8.54 -74.98
N SER A 775 -16.28 -9.07 -76.18
CA SER A 775 -15.58 -10.25 -76.66
C SER A 775 -14.30 -9.86 -77.40
N PHE A 776 -13.23 -10.52 -77.06
CA PHE A 776 -11.88 -10.43 -77.67
C PHE A 776 -11.55 -11.79 -78.24
N LYS A 777 -11.16 -11.85 -79.50
CA LYS A 777 -10.98 -13.08 -80.27
C LYS A 777 -10.06 -14.09 -79.54
N ASP A 778 -8.90 -13.59 -79.00
CA ASP A 778 -7.88 -14.43 -78.45
C ASP A 778 -8.00 -14.55 -76.90
N TYR A 779 -8.84 -13.70 -76.29
CA TYR A 779 -8.91 -13.55 -74.81
C TYR A 779 -10.34 -13.78 -74.19
N GLY A 780 -11.30 -14.12 -75.09
CA GLY A 780 -12.69 -14.39 -74.67
C GLY A 780 -13.45 -13.16 -74.23
N SER A 781 -14.46 -13.34 -73.41
CA SER A 781 -15.27 -12.26 -72.82
C SER A 781 -14.61 -11.61 -71.61
N GLN A 782 -14.13 -10.39 -71.76
CA GLN A 782 -13.34 -9.65 -70.78
C GLN A 782 -13.96 -8.29 -70.50
N ILE A 783 -13.68 -7.73 -69.27
CA ILE A 783 -13.93 -6.33 -68.98
C ILE A 783 -13.13 -5.48 -69.99
N ALA A 784 -13.76 -4.56 -70.65
CA ALA A 784 -13.18 -3.79 -71.70
C ALA A 784 -13.03 -2.29 -71.37
N TYR A 785 -12.02 -1.70 -71.95
CA TYR A 785 -11.86 -0.25 -72.04
C TYR A 785 -12.03 0.15 -73.46
N VAL A 786 -12.68 1.28 -73.68
CA VAL A 786 -12.92 1.82 -75.01
C VAL A 786 -12.37 3.24 -75.13
N ARG A 787 -11.90 3.59 -76.32
CA ARG A 787 -11.42 4.93 -76.57
C ARG A 787 -12.59 5.91 -76.58
N THR A 788 -12.45 7.05 -75.84
CA THR A 788 -13.42 8.14 -75.95
C THR A 788 -13.15 8.91 -77.23
N ALA A 789 -14.18 9.17 -78.00
CA ALA A 789 -14.05 10.00 -79.24
C ALA A 789 -13.49 11.40 -78.80
N ILE A 790 -12.41 11.83 -79.44
CA ILE A 790 -12.01 13.21 -79.36
C ILE A 790 -13.17 14.01 -79.96
N ALA A 791 -13.72 14.98 -79.27
CA ALA A 791 -14.63 15.96 -79.84
C ALA A 791 -13.75 16.75 -80.84
N ASP A 792 -14.14 16.66 -82.08
CA ASP A 792 -13.53 17.55 -83.07
C ASP A 792 -13.91 19.00 -82.73
N ASP A 793 -12.97 19.73 -82.16
CA ASP A 793 -13.04 21.18 -82.09
C ASP A 793 -12.65 21.76 -83.47
N ASP A 794 -13.54 21.61 -84.34
CA ASP A 794 -13.58 22.41 -85.61
C ASP A 794 -14.29 23.77 -85.37
N GLU A 795 -13.68 24.64 -84.62
CA GLU A 795 -13.97 26.06 -84.69
C GLU A 795 -12.85 26.74 -85.46
N ALA A 796 -13.14 26.95 -86.72
CA ALA A 796 -12.37 27.79 -87.60
C ALA A 796 -12.03 29.14 -86.97
N LEU A 797 -10.77 29.48 -86.94
CA LEU A 797 -10.29 30.85 -86.67
C LEU A 797 -10.77 31.77 -87.80
N PRO A 798 -11.45 32.86 -87.49
CA PRO A 798 -11.71 33.88 -88.48
C PRO A 798 -10.41 34.68 -88.75
N PHE A 799 -10.00 34.63 -89.96
CA PHE A 799 -8.99 35.59 -90.47
C PHE A 799 -9.55 37.00 -90.30
N CYS A 800 -8.84 37.88 -89.55
CA CYS A 800 -8.44 39.23 -89.97
C CYS A 800 -7.52 39.83 -88.89
#